data_5e1441e7ba9e83c04dd48909a03d2e8f
#
_entry.id   5e1441e7ba9e83c04dd48909a03d2e8f
#
_cell.length_a   1.000
_cell.length_b   1.000
_cell.length_c   1.000
_cell.angle_alpha   90.00
_cell.angle_beta   90.00
_cell.angle_gamma   90.00
#
_symmetry.space_group_name_H-M   'P 1'
#
loop_
_entity.id
_entity.type
_entity.pdbx_description
1 polymer ?
#
loop_
_entity_poly.entity_id
_entity_poly.type
_entity_poly.pdbx_seq_one_letter_code
_entity_poly.pdbx_strand_id
1 'polypeptide(L)'
;MLMSCISVWAQGQSLTGKVTDGAGNPLPGVSVLVKGTNRGATSAADGTYKIDVPANAKVIFSYVGFSSKEETPGSRSTLDVVLIEDSRQLEEVVVSGLATNVKRSNLANAVSTLSAKDLTGTTSPVTADGALQGKLAGANIQANGSMPGGGFNVQFRGVSTLGSSASQPLFIVDGVYIDNGQYSNGRSQANKATGGSAASSQDNNANRLADLNPDDIESMEVLKGSSAAAIYGTRANAGVVIITTKRGKGGLTKVSFGQDLGMSKAVAYYGGADWTEQKLTDYFSADDIPLLKAAKQNGTYNDWERVLFGETGVIKNTRLSVTGGTEKTKFYVNGSIADETGIIKNTDFKRYSIRANIDHKLNNWIDFGVSSNFVQSDNDRGWTGNDNSNTNYGYALPYTRPYINLLPDALGNYPNDPNVGENLLAIRDRAVNNQKVSRVFQGFNANFRLINNEKTSLTLKLNGGLDYQNQFSLIWLPSDLQSQLKEANPGFSQDTRGEVINTNWQVSGVFTKTLMDSKLNLTSSAGLVRLNNRTRLSYTRGRGLPAGVYNPGRAKVIGSDVEYRSNTDVGIFAQQEANYDDKIIASVGIRFDKSNLNGNSFDKFFAFPRASLAINLTKFGEWGGNTVSQLKPRIAYGQTAGLPNWGVPFSQLNVVGTGGLGGLTPSTTLGNVNIQPERATELEYGVDFGLFSNRVTGEITLYNKKVFDLIQPLVTAPTTGVSSTVVNAADMTNRGVEITLGTDVVKNKSITWFVQPIFWFNRSEITRLDIPERLTGGFGATFGQWRIKQGFSPTQIVGQPRTLPVTDPNYATSWTVYGDQQPKFEFSLNQRISFLKNFEFSALLNYRHKFTVVSLARVLWDEGGNTSDWNGTDEVGSDGKTPNGIYRQNVNGVDENGVPKPGYNPSVVSFLKLREVALYYRVPKSVLKSAFGNVVEGVRVGISGNNVLRWTDYKAGYDPENSNFGSAALGSGVDIGSSPLVRRMMFHLSVDF
;
A
#
# COMPACT_ATOMS: atom_id res chain seq x y z
N MET A 1 66.91 26.64 35.40
CA MET A 1 66.61 25.21 35.25
C MET A 1 65.38 25.06 34.43
N LEU A 2 65.53 24.98 33.07
CA LEU A 2 64.46 24.84 32.14
C LEU A 2 63.96 23.41 32.12
N MET A 3 62.68 23.20 32.41
CA MET A 3 62.03 21.88 32.30
C MET A 3 61.27 21.85 30.93
N SER A 4 61.85 21.14 29.96
CA SER A 4 61.31 20.91 28.66
C SER A 4 60.16 19.88 28.75
N CYS A 5 58.93 20.27 28.57
CA CYS A 5 57.80 19.34 28.33
C CYS A 5 57.93 18.72 26.93
N ILE A 6 58.34 17.48 26.86
CA ILE A 6 58.29 16.66 25.65
C ILE A 6 56.85 16.23 25.43
N SER A 7 56.17 16.86 24.50
CA SER A 7 54.87 16.36 23.98
C SER A 7 55.13 15.13 23.10
N VAL A 8 54.85 13.93 23.63
CA VAL A 8 54.82 12.71 22.81
C VAL A 8 53.60 12.77 21.87
N TRP A 9 53.82 13.11 20.65
CA TRP A 9 52.83 12.93 19.61
C TRP A 9 52.66 11.43 19.35
N ALA A 10 51.54 10.85 19.72
CA ALA A 10 51.17 9.51 19.31
C ALA A 10 51.08 9.47 17.79
N GLN A 11 52.11 8.96 17.11
CA GLN A 11 52.11 8.76 15.66
C GLN A 11 51.03 7.75 15.31
N GLY A 12 49.98 8.17 14.62
CA GLY A 12 49.02 7.28 14.00
C GLY A 12 49.71 6.47 12.88
N GLN A 13 49.51 5.16 12.89
CA GLN A 13 50.01 4.26 11.86
C GLN A 13 49.10 4.34 10.64
N SER A 14 49.64 4.56 9.42
CA SER A 14 48.90 4.48 8.19
C SER A 14 48.65 3.01 7.84
N LEU A 15 47.37 2.60 7.86
CA LEU A 15 46.93 1.25 7.52
C LEU A 15 46.36 1.26 6.10
N THR A 16 46.86 0.36 5.27
CA THR A 16 46.38 0.13 3.90
C THR A 16 45.89 -1.31 3.77
N GLY A 17 45.15 -1.62 2.74
CA GLY A 17 44.70 -2.99 2.45
C GLY A 17 43.60 -3.03 1.41
N LYS A 18 43.08 -4.22 1.17
CA LYS A 18 42.02 -4.48 0.22
C LYS A 18 40.87 -5.18 0.89
N VAL A 19 39.63 -4.74 0.59
CA VAL A 19 38.41 -5.40 1.05
C VAL A 19 37.79 -6.16 -0.12
N THR A 20 37.50 -7.44 0.10
CA THR A 20 36.90 -8.33 -0.90
C THR A 20 35.67 -9.05 -0.32
N ASP A 21 34.82 -9.58 -1.20
CA ASP A 21 33.78 -10.55 -0.82
C ASP A 21 34.37 -11.96 -0.63
N GLY A 22 33.52 -12.91 -0.18
CA GLY A 22 33.91 -14.32 -0.01
C GLY A 22 34.33 -15.04 -1.30
N ALA A 23 34.06 -14.47 -2.48
CA ALA A 23 34.48 -14.95 -3.79
C ALA A 23 35.79 -14.27 -4.28
N GLY A 24 36.37 -13.33 -3.52
CA GLY A 24 37.58 -12.60 -3.84
C GLY A 24 37.35 -11.36 -4.74
N ASN A 25 36.11 -10.95 -4.99
CA ASN A 25 35.84 -9.73 -5.76
C ASN A 25 36.09 -8.49 -4.86
N PRO A 26 36.67 -7.41 -5.40
CA PRO A 26 36.85 -6.19 -4.64
C PRO A 26 35.51 -5.56 -4.28
N LEU A 27 35.39 -5.06 -3.05
CA LEU A 27 34.22 -4.35 -2.56
C LEU A 27 34.49 -2.85 -2.52
N PRO A 28 33.99 -2.05 -3.46
CA PRO A 28 34.11 -0.59 -3.43
C PRO A 28 33.08 0.03 -2.49
N GLY A 29 33.46 1.12 -1.81
CA GLY A 29 32.55 1.86 -0.94
C GLY A 29 32.35 1.24 0.44
N VAL A 30 33.14 0.26 0.85
CA VAL A 30 33.16 -0.27 2.23
C VAL A 30 33.55 0.84 3.19
N SER A 31 32.74 1.08 4.20
CA SER A 31 33.08 2.00 5.28
C SER A 31 34.12 1.34 6.19
N VAL A 32 35.25 1.99 6.33
CA VAL A 32 36.38 1.59 7.18
C VAL A 32 36.48 2.63 8.30
N LEU A 33 36.06 2.29 9.50
CA LEU A 33 35.94 3.22 10.64
C LEU A 33 36.83 2.79 11.82
N VAL A 34 37.57 3.73 12.37
CA VAL A 34 38.28 3.48 13.64
C VAL A 34 37.27 3.50 14.79
N LYS A 35 37.11 2.39 15.48
CA LYS A 35 36.13 2.20 16.56
C LYS A 35 36.25 3.26 17.65
N GLY A 36 35.10 3.88 17.97
CA GLY A 36 35.05 4.93 19.01
C GLY A 36 35.49 6.32 18.53
N THR A 37 35.72 6.51 17.23
CA THR A 37 36.08 7.81 16.65
C THR A 37 35.23 8.11 15.40
N ASN A 38 35.26 9.36 14.92
CA ASN A 38 34.69 9.74 13.63
C ASN A 38 35.72 9.64 12.48
N ARG A 39 36.87 8.98 12.70
CA ARG A 39 37.86 8.75 11.66
C ARG A 39 37.47 7.56 10.83
N GLY A 40 37.17 7.80 9.54
CA GLY A 40 36.82 6.76 8.61
C GLY A 40 37.38 7.03 7.22
N ALA A 41 37.47 5.96 6.44
CA ALA A 41 37.78 5.96 5.04
C ALA A 41 36.77 5.07 4.31
N THR A 42 36.70 5.19 2.99
CA THR A 42 35.92 4.28 2.14
C THR A 42 36.86 3.56 1.20
N SER A 43 36.58 2.27 0.89
CA SER A 43 37.36 1.53 -0.09
C SER A 43 37.14 2.09 -1.50
N ALA A 44 38.18 2.15 -2.29
CA ALA A 44 38.21 2.58 -3.70
C ALA A 44 37.54 1.54 -4.61
N ALA A 45 37.42 1.84 -5.91
CA ALA A 45 36.79 0.98 -6.91
C ALA A 45 37.43 -0.43 -7.02
N ASP A 46 38.71 -0.54 -6.75
CA ASP A 46 39.46 -1.80 -6.72
C ASP A 46 39.45 -2.50 -5.36
N GLY A 47 38.67 -1.98 -4.39
CA GLY A 47 38.54 -2.46 -3.03
C GLY A 47 39.65 -1.99 -2.09
N THR A 48 40.66 -1.21 -2.56
CA THR A 48 41.75 -0.72 -1.69
C THR A 48 41.27 0.38 -0.77
N TYR A 49 41.88 0.46 0.44
CA TYR A 49 41.61 1.52 1.41
C TYR A 49 42.90 2.00 2.06
N LYS A 50 42.86 3.23 2.58
CA LYS A 50 43.91 3.84 3.38
C LYS A 50 43.30 4.65 4.53
N ILE A 51 43.74 4.38 5.76
CA ILE A 51 43.22 5.06 6.95
C ILE A 51 44.34 5.18 7.99
N ASP A 52 44.40 6.32 8.69
CA ASP A 52 45.33 6.50 9.81
C ASP A 52 44.70 6.00 11.12
N VAL A 53 45.35 5.00 11.75
CA VAL A 53 44.82 4.29 12.89
C VAL A 53 45.73 4.52 14.10
N PRO A 54 45.17 4.93 15.26
CA PRO A 54 45.93 4.98 16.48
C PRO A 54 46.46 3.59 16.89
N ALA A 55 47.60 3.54 17.60
CA ALA A 55 48.14 2.28 18.08
C ALA A 55 47.08 1.52 18.90
N ASN A 56 46.94 0.21 18.66
CA ASN A 56 45.98 -0.69 19.31
C ASN A 56 44.48 -0.36 19.12
N ALA A 57 44.11 0.58 18.23
CA ALA A 57 42.71 0.83 17.92
C ALA A 57 42.13 -0.31 17.08
N LYS A 58 40.83 -0.56 17.26
CA LYS A 58 40.08 -1.50 16.44
C LYS A 58 39.51 -0.79 15.22
N VAL A 59 39.52 -1.45 14.07
CA VAL A 59 38.93 -0.94 12.82
C VAL A 59 37.73 -1.79 12.45
N ILE A 60 36.60 -1.14 12.16
CA ILE A 60 35.35 -1.77 11.76
C ILE A 60 35.20 -1.59 10.25
N PHE A 61 35.02 -2.69 9.54
CA PHE A 61 34.71 -2.73 8.13
C PHE A 61 33.25 -3.06 7.98
N SER A 62 32.48 -2.17 7.37
CA SER A 62 31.03 -2.36 7.17
C SER A 62 30.62 -2.00 5.76
N TYR A 63 29.75 -2.82 5.18
CA TYR A 63 29.20 -2.64 3.84
C TYR A 63 27.76 -3.16 3.79
N VAL A 64 26.90 -2.45 3.07
CA VAL A 64 25.48 -2.82 2.96
C VAL A 64 25.38 -4.21 2.33
N GLY A 65 24.66 -5.12 3.00
CA GLY A 65 24.51 -6.51 2.57
C GLY A 65 25.62 -7.46 3.02
N PHE A 66 26.58 -6.99 3.84
CA PHE A 66 27.67 -7.80 4.36
C PHE A 66 27.74 -7.71 5.89
N SER A 67 28.15 -8.80 6.55
CA SER A 67 28.46 -8.78 7.98
C SER A 67 29.62 -7.84 8.25
N SER A 68 29.48 -6.91 9.18
CA SER A 68 30.59 -6.05 9.57
C SER A 68 31.67 -6.86 10.30
N LYS A 69 32.90 -6.52 10.03
CA LYS A 69 34.07 -7.18 10.59
C LYS A 69 34.89 -6.20 11.38
N GLU A 70 35.20 -6.56 12.63
CA GLU A 70 36.08 -5.80 13.51
C GLU A 70 37.45 -6.45 13.53
N GLU A 71 38.49 -5.70 13.18
CA GLU A 71 39.86 -6.17 13.20
C GLU A 71 40.76 -5.25 14.03
N THR A 72 41.75 -5.82 14.67
CA THR A 72 42.79 -5.07 15.37
C THR A 72 44.07 -5.13 14.55
N PRO A 73 44.50 -4.04 13.90
CA PRO A 73 45.67 -4.04 13.04
C PRO A 73 46.99 -4.39 13.78
N GLY A 74 47.09 -3.99 15.04
CA GLY A 74 48.32 -4.10 15.82
C GLY A 74 49.43 -3.28 15.13
N SER A 75 50.62 -3.90 14.90
CA SER A 75 51.78 -3.28 14.23
C SER A 75 51.73 -3.45 12.67
N ARG A 76 50.69 -4.02 12.11
CA ARG A 76 50.57 -4.27 10.68
C ARG A 76 50.22 -2.97 9.92
N SER A 77 51.03 -2.64 8.89
CA SER A 77 50.76 -1.51 7.99
C SER A 77 49.83 -1.88 6.84
N THR A 78 49.60 -3.19 6.58
CA THR A 78 48.69 -3.70 5.57
C THR A 78 47.78 -4.75 6.19
N LEU A 79 46.45 -4.65 5.87
CA LEU A 79 45.43 -5.57 6.36
C LEU A 79 44.36 -5.79 5.28
N ASP A 80 44.40 -6.96 4.65
CA ASP A 80 43.34 -7.36 3.72
C ASP A 80 42.17 -7.99 4.47
N VAL A 81 40.93 -7.63 4.10
CA VAL A 81 39.72 -8.03 4.80
C VAL A 81 38.74 -8.66 3.82
N VAL A 82 38.27 -9.84 4.18
CA VAL A 82 37.19 -10.50 3.48
C VAL A 82 35.90 -10.27 4.26
N LEU A 83 34.91 -9.63 3.63
CA LEU A 83 33.54 -9.52 4.16
C LEU A 83 32.68 -10.64 3.60
N ILE A 84 31.82 -11.19 4.45
CA ILE A 84 30.87 -12.26 4.08
C ILE A 84 29.53 -11.63 3.85
N GLU A 85 28.88 -11.95 2.69
CA GLU A 85 27.49 -11.52 2.46
C GLU A 85 26.60 -11.96 3.63
N ASP A 86 25.92 -11.00 4.21
CA ASP A 86 24.94 -11.23 5.27
C ASP A 86 23.58 -10.75 4.78
N SER A 87 22.69 -11.68 4.53
CA SER A 87 21.30 -11.39 4.20
C SER A 87 20.50 -10.88 5.41
N ARG A 88 21.16 -10.68 6.56
CA ARG A 88 20.54 -10.31 7.84
C ARG A 88 20.59 -8.81 8.03
N GLN A 89 19.42 -8.23 8.16
CA GLN A 89 19.17 -6.80 8.29
C GLN A 89 19.61 -6.16 9.62
N LEU A 90 20.47 -6.79 10.43
CA LEU A 90 20.78 -6.33 11.79
C LEU A 90 21.74 -5.12 11.87
N GLU A 91 22.51 -4.84 10.81
CA GLU A 91 23.41 -3.67 10.74
C GLU A 91 22.93 -2.58 9.78
N GLU A 92 21.74 -2.73 9.23
CA GLU A 92 21.12 -1.76 8.33
C GLU A 92 20.87 -0.44 9.08
N VAL A 93 21.23 0.68 8.44
CA VAL A 93 20.94 2.01 8.96
C VAL A 93 19.53 2.37 8.53
N VAL A 94 18.66 2.58 9.48
CA VAL A 94 17.24 2.89 9.30
C VAL A 94 17.00 4.37 9.54
N VAL A 95 16.17 4.99 8.73
CA VAL A 95 15.67 6.36 8.97
C VAL A 95 14.66 6.29 10.11
N SER A 96 15.09 6.60 11.33
CA SER A 96 14.24 6.47 12.52
C SER A 96 13.47 7.73 12.89
N GLY A 97 13.65 8.81 12.14
CA GLY A 97 13.05 10.08 12.45
C GLY A 97 13.33 11.17 11.42
N LEU A 98 12.76 12.37 11.62
CA LEU A 98 12.87 13.50 10.70
C LEU A 98 14.31 14.02 10.51
N ALA A 99 15.23 13.69 11.41
CA ALA A 99 16.57 14.25 11.41
C ALA A 99 17.71 13.24 11.60
N THR A 100 17.44 11.99 12.01
CA THR A 100 18.45 11.03 12.42
C THR A 100 18.32 9.68 11.72
N ASN A 101 19.46 9.12 11.33
CA ASN A 101 19.58 7.74 10.86
C ASN A 101 20.19 6.91 12.01
N VAL A 102 19.57 5.81 12.39
CA VAL A 102 19.99 4.95 13.49
C VAL A 102 20.20 3.54 12.97
N LYS A 103 21.22 2.85 13.48
CA LYS A 103 21.37 1.42 13.18
C LYS A 103 20.12 0.67 13.64
N ARG A 104 19.64 -0.28 12.85
CA ARG A 104 18.49 -1.12 13.22
C ARG A 104 18.67 -1.82 14.56
N SER A 105 19.89 -2.29 14.85
CA SER A 105 20.23 -2.88 16.16
C SER A 105 19.99 -1.93 17.33
N ASN A 106 19.98 -0.62 17.11
CA ASN A 106 19.83 0.41 18.13
C ASN A 106 18.42 1.01 18.18
N LEU A 107 17.49 0.54 17.35
CA LEU A 107 16.09 0.98 17.42
C LEU A 107 15.40 0.37 18.65
N ALA A 108 14.68 1.21 19.36
CA ALA A 108 13.82 0.79 20.46
C ALA A 108 12.34 0.62 20.04
N ASN A 109 11.96 1.04 18.84
CA ASN A 109 10.61 0.91 18.28
C ASN A 109 10.58 -0.21 17.23
N ALA A 110 9.39 -0.82 17.00
CA ALA A 110 9.20 -1.73 15.88
C ALA A 110 9.14 -0.97 14.56
N VAL A 111 10.20 -1.10 13.79
CA VAL A 111 10.27 -0.60 12.41
C VAL A 111 10.53 -1.79 11.50
N SER A 112 9.62 -2.03 10.56
CA SER A 112 9.85 -3.07 9.55
C SER A 112 10.51 -2.45 8.32
N THR A 113 11.63 -3.02 7.90
CA THR A 113 12.36 -2.60 6.70
C THR A 113 12.25 -3.68 5.64
N LEU A 114 11.97 -3.27 4.40
CA LEU A 114 12.02 -4.11 3.22
C LEU A 114 13.06 -3.51 2.26
N SER A 115 14.03 -4.32 1.88
CA SER A 115 15.06 -3.92 0.91
C SER A 115 14.55 -4.02 -0.54
N ALA A 116 15.26 -3.42 -1.49
CA ALA A 116 14.99 -3.60 -2.92
C ALA A 116 14.87 -5.09 -3.32
N LYS A 117 15.70 -5.96 -2.70
CA LYS A 117 15.67 -7.41 -2.95
C LYS A 117 14.37 -8.05 -2.46
N ASP A 118 13.81 -7.59 -1.35
CA ASP A 118 12.54 -8.09 -0.81
C ASP A 118 11.35 -7.57 -1.64
N LEU A 119 11.45 -6.36 -2.19
CA LEU A 119 10.38 -5.72 -2.94
C LEU A 119 10.28 -6.23 -4.38
N THR A 120 11.39 -6.21 -5.11
CA THR A 120 11.43 -6.50 -6.56
C THR A 120 12.35 -7.66 -6.93
N GLY A 121 13.05 -8.25 -5.98
CA GLY A 121 14.04 -9.31 -6.24
C GLY A 121 13.43 -10.66 -6.62
N THR A 122 12.18 -10.92 -6.23
CA THR A 122 11.46 -12.18 -6.53
C THR A 122 10.57 -12.01 -7.77
N THR A 123 9.71 -11.00 -7.78
CA THR A 123 8.79 -10.68 -8.87
C THR A 123 8.91 -9.20 -9.20
N SER A 124 8.43 -8.77 -10.36
CA SER A 124 8.35 -7.36 -10.73
C SER A 124 6.92 -6.85 -10.47
N PRO A 125 6.62 -6.28 -9.28
CA PRO A 125 5.32 -5.74 -9.00
C PRO A 125 5.09 -4.46 -9.83
N VAL A 126 3.87 -4.24 -10.29
CA VAL A 126 3.52 -3.04 -11.07
C VAL A 126 3.46 -1.80 -10.18
N THR A 127 3.05 -1.97 -8.93
CA THR A 127 2.88 -0.88 -7.95
C THR A 127 3.70 -1.12 -6.69
N ALA A 128 4.12 -0.04 -6.05
CA ALA A 128 4.97 -0.09 -4.85
C ALA A 128 4.24 -0.68 -3.62
N ASP A 129 2.94 -0.44 -3.48
CA ASP A 129 2.10 -0.99 -2.41
C ASP A 129 1.82 -2.49 -2.59
N GLY A 130 1.65 -2.95 -3.82
CA GLY A 130 1.54 -4.38 -4.13
C GLY A 130 2.77 -5.19 -3.72
N ALA A 131 3.95 -4.57 -3.76
CA ALA A 131 5.20 -5.20 -3.32
C ALA A 131 5.25 -5.55 -1.82
N LEU A 132 4.38 -4.95 -1.01
CA LEU A 132 4.34 -5.14 0.45
C LEU A 132 3.49 -6.34 0.89
N GLN A 133 2.62 -6.86 0.01
CA GLN A 133 1.60 -7.85 0.37
C GLN A 133 2.20 -9.17 0.87
N GLY A 134 1.83 -9.58 2.09
CA GLY A 134 2.31 -10.81 2.74
C GLY A 134 3.75 -10.76 3.29
N LYS A 135 4.43 -9.62 3.18
CA LYS A 135 5.85 -9.47 3.60
C LYS A 135 6.02 -8.77 4.95
N LEU A 136 4.95 -8.24 5.53
CA LEU A 136 4.97 -7.46 6.77
C LEU A 136 4.02 -8.02 7.81
N ALA A 137 4.50 -8.27 9.03
CA ALA A 137 3.63 -8.55 10.16
C ALA A 137 2.78 -7.31 10.51
N GLY A 138 1.52 -7.51 10.90
CA GLY A 138 0.61 -6.44 11.30
C GLY A 138 0.10 -5.55 10.14
N ALA A 139 0.33 -5.96 8.89
CA ALA A 139 -0.11 -5.23 7.71
C ALA A 139 -1.23 -5.98 6.98
N ASN A 140 -2.41 -5.40 6.92
CA ASN A 140 -3.50 -5.86 6.07
C ASN A 140 -3.49 -5.07 4.75
N ILE A 141 -3.10 -5.74 3.66
CA ILE A 141 -2.93 -5.12 2.34
C ILE A 141 -3.83 -5.84 1.35
N GLN A 142 -4.78 -5.12 0.77
CA GLN A 142 -5.78 -5.65 -0.15
C GLN A 142 -5.79 -4.89 -1.46
N ALA A 143 -5.88 -5.61 -2.57
CA ALA A 143 -6.00 -5.01 -3.89
C ALA A 143 -7.40 -4.41 -4.11
N ASN A 144 -7.46 -3.24 -4.72
CA ASN A 144 -8.70 -2.59 -5.15
C ASN A 144 -9.12 -3.10 -6.55
N GLY A 145 -9.32 -4.42 -6.68
CA GLY A 145 -9.56 -5.08 -7.96
C GLY A 145 -8.27 -5.47 -8.67
N SER A 146 -8.41 -5.92 -9.93
CA SER A 146 -7.31 -6.48 -10.73
C SER A 146 -7.02 -5.70 -12.01
N MET A 147 -7.64 -4.53 -12.19
CA MET A 147 -7.38 -3.70 -13.36
C MET A 147 -5.92 -3.24 -13.39
N PRO A 148 -5.28 -3.13 -14.56
CA PRO A 148 -3.96 -2.55 -14.70
C PRO A 148 -3.86 -1.20 -14.00
N GLY A 149 -2.76 -0.94 -13.28
CA GLY A 149 -2.59 0.29 -12.50
C GLY A 149 -3.51 0.44 -11.28
N GLY A 150 -4.29 -0.61 -10.90
CA GLY A 150 -5.13 -0.62 -9.70
C GLY A 150 -4.30 -0.44 -8.42
N GLY A 151 -4.85 0.28 -7.44
CA GLY A 151 -4.20 0.55 -6.16
C GLY A 151 -4.51 -0.51 -5.10
N PHE A 152 -3.94 -0.30 -3.93
CA PHE A 152 -4.14 -1.15 -2.76
C PHE A 152 -4.65 -0.33 -1.57
N ASN A 153 -5.40 -0.99 -0.71
CA ASN A 153 -5.73 -0.50 0.61
C ASN A 153 -4.68 -1.04 1.59
N VAL A 154 -4.04 -0.14 2.33
CA VAL A 154 -2.97 -0.48 3.29
C VAL A 154 -3.41 -0.09 4.69
N GLN A 155 -3.48 -1.04 5.60
CA GLN A 155 -3.83 -0.81 7.01
C GLN A 155 -2.80 -1.48 7.92
N PHE A 156 -2.30 -0.75 8.92
CA PHE A 156 -1.39 -1.27 9.92
C PHE A 156 -2.05 -1.36 11.29
N ARG A 157 -1.89 -2.53 11.96
CA ARG A 157 -2.37 -2.77 13.33
C ARG A 157 -3.86 -2.45 13.51
N GLY A 158 -4.68 -2.84 12.53
CA GLY A 158 -6.13 -2.64 12.55
C GLY A 158 -6.58 -1.26 12.06
N VAL A 159 -7.84 -0.96 12.32
CA VAL A 159 -8.48 0.29 11.91
C VAL A 159 -8.00 1.42 12.79
N SER A 160 -7.63 2.56 12.20
CA SER A 160 -7.16 3.74 12.93
C SER A 160 -8.18 4.88 13.00
N THR A 161 -9.28 4.78 12.23
CA THR A 161 -10.39 5.75 12.19
C THR A 161 -11.66 5.04 11.72
N LEU A 162 -12.83 5.62 11.99
CA LEU A 162 -14.12 5.09 11.54
C LEU A 162 -14.68 5.84 10.30
N GLY A 163 -13.83 6.56 9.56
CA GLY A 163 -14.15 7.11 8.25
C GLY A 163 -14.11 8.64 8.12
N SER A 164 -13.95 9.38 9.22
CA SER A 164 -13.91 10.85 9.19
C SER A 164 -12.52 11.46 9.23
N SER A 165 -11.49 10.62 9.18
CA SER A 165 -10.07 10.95 9.08
C SER A 165 -9.39 10.09 8.04
N ALA A 166 -8.12 10.38 7.71
CA ALA A 166 -7.32 9.57 6.80
C ALA A 166 -7.10 8.15 7.35
N SER A 167 -7.48 7.13 6.57
CA SER A 167 -7.35 5.71 6.92
C SER A 167 -6.08 5.06 6.35
N GLN A 168 -5.42 5.71 5.40
CA GLN A 168 -4.19 5.23 4.77
C GLN A 168 -2.96 5.79 5.49
N PRO A 169 -1.84 5.04 5.51
CA PRO A 169 -0.59 5.54 6.04
C PRO A 169 -0.09 6.77 5.27
N LEU A 170 0.71 7.58 5.96
CA LEU A 170 1.45 8.67 5.34
C LEU A 170 2.62 8.09 4.54
N PHE A 171 2.76 8.48 3.27
CA PHE A 171 3.88 8.09 2.42
C PHE A 171 4.87 9.23 2.25
N ILE A 172 6.16 8.92 2.41
CA ILE A 172 7.25 9.88 2.28
C ILE A 172 8.31 9.27 1.37
N VAL A 173 8.64 9.94 0.26
CA VAL A 173 9.65 9.50 -0.71
C VAL A 173 10.82 10.48 -0.70
N ASP A 174 12.00 10.02 -0.29
CA ASP A 174 13.22 10.86 -0.16
C ASP A 174 12.99 12.17 0.61
N GLY A 175 12.12 12.14 1.64
CA GLY A 175 11.76 13.32 2.44
C GLY A 175 10.60 14.16 1.87
N VAL A 176 10.05 13.83 0.70
CA VAL A 176 8.88 14.46 0.11
C VAL A 176 7.61 13.76 0.62
N TYR A 177 6.71 14.52 1.22
CA TYR A 177 5.39 14.04 1.63
C TYR A 177 4.49 13.94 0.39
N ILE A 178 4.17 12.71 -0.02
CA ILE A 178 3.41 12.48 -1.24
C ILE A 178 1.92 12.32 -0.99
N ASP A 179 1.12 12.79 -1.95
CA ASP A 179 -0.29 12.53 -1.97
C ASP A 179 -0.58 11.12 -2.53
N ASN A 180 -1.35 10.34 -1.77
CA ASN A 180 -1.86 9.04 -2.19
C ASN A 180 -3.38 9.05 -2.35
N GLY A 181 -3.99 10.23 -2.50
CA GLY A 181 -5.42 10.41 -2.64
C GLY A 181 -5.99 9.72 -3.88
N GLN A 182 -7.24 9.31 -3.73
CA GLN A 182 -8.06 8.81 -4.84
C GLN A 182 -9.04 9.92 -5.23
N TYR A 183 -8.84 10.52 -6.39
CA TYR A 183 -9.71 11.59 -6.89
C TYR A 183 -10.76 11.01 -7.84
N SER A 184 -12.01 11.46 -7.68
CA SER A 184 -13.10 11.02 -8.53
C SER A 184 -12.80 11.29 -10.00
N ASN A 185 -13.05 10.32 -10.83
CA ASN A 185 -12.95 10.44 -12.29
C ASN A 185 -14.28 10.86 -12.95
N GLY A 186 -15.37 11.00 -12.19
CA GLY A 186 -16.68 11.36 -12.67
C GLY A 186 -17.61 10.18 -12.96
N ARG A 187 -17.19 8.96 -12.69
CA ARG A 187 -17.99 7.78 -12.98
C ARG A 187 -19.37 7.77 -12.30
N SER A 188 -19.47 8.25 -11.07
CA SER A 188 -20.75 8.37 -10.37
C SER A 188 -21.77 9.21 -11.14
N GLN A 189 -21.32 10.19 -11.93
CA GLN A 189 -22.21 10.98 -12.78
C GLN A 189 -22.58 10.25 -14.07
N ALA A 190 -21.67 9.43 -14.61
CA ALA A 190 -21.97 8.54 -15.73
C ALA A 190 -23.02 7.50 -15.33
N ASN A 191 -22.92 6.93 -14.13
CA ASN A 191 -23.91 5.99 -13.61
C ASN A 191 -25.30 6.63 -13.48
N LYS A 192 -25.39 7.88 -13.04
CA LYS A 192 -26.65 8.63 -13.07
C LYS A 192 -27.19 8.83 -14.49
N ALA A 193 -26.31 9.03 -15.46
CA ALA A 193 -26.68 9.21 -16.86
C ALA A 193 -27.17 7.91 -17.54
N THR A 194 -27.06 6.76 -16.86
CA THR A 194 -27.52 5.45 -17.33
C THR A 194 -28.56 4.83 -16.40
N GLY A 195 -29.22 5.66 -15.57
CA GLY A 195 -30.29 5.24 -14.66
C GLY A 195 -29.82 4.64 -13.35
N GLY A 196 -28.51 4.62 -13.06
CA GLY A 196 -27.93 4.10 -11.82
C GLY A 196 -27.91 5.09 -10.67
N SER A 197 -27.56 4.58 -9.47
CA SER A 197 -27.38 5.40 -8.27
C SER A 197 -26.00 6.09 -8.30
N ALA A 198 -25.96 7.40 -8.04
CA ALA A 198 -24.70 8.12 -7.90
C ALA A 198 -24.05 7.99 -6.52
N ALA A 199 -24.73 7.40 -5.56
CA ALA A 199 -24.27 7.38 -4.17
C ALA A 199 -23.09 6.42 -3.94
N SER A 200 -22.90 5.43 -4.81
CA SER A 200 -21.84 4.42 -4.66
C SER A 200 -20.93 4.39 -5.87
N SER A 201 -19.84 5.15 -5.84
CA SER A 201 -18.77 4.97 -6.80
C SER A 201 -17.91 3.78 -6.35
N GLN A 202 -18.23 2.61 -6.86
CA GLN A 202 -17.49 1.36 -6.59
C GLN A 202 -16.54 1.07 -7.75
N ASP A 203 -15.82 2.09 -8.15
CA ASP A 203 -14.81 1.97 -9.20
C ASP A 203 -13.48 1.48 -8.63
N ASN A 204 -12.72 0.74 -9.43
CA ASN A 204 -11.34 0.37 -9.16
C ASN A 204 -10.45 1.63 -9.20
N ASN A 205 -10.53 2.44 -8.16
CA ASN A 205 -9.73 3.65 -8.08
C ASN A 205 -8.25 3.31 -7.94
N ALA A 206 -7.44 3.76 -8.90
CA ALA A 206 -5.99 3.73 -8.77
C ALA A 206 -5.57 4.72 -7.68
N ASN A 207 -4.80 4.27 -6.71
CA ASN A 207 -4.12 5.17 -5.79
C ASN A 207 -2.84 5.74 -6.45
N ARG A 208 -2.32 6.82 -5.90
CA ARG A 208 -1.19 7.53 -6.52
C ARG A 208 0.19 6.90 -6.24
N LEU A 209 0.26 5.79 -5.49
CA LEU A 209 1.46 4.95 -5.41
C LEU A 209 1.73 4.18 -6.71
N ALA A 210 0.74 4.01 -7.57
CA ALA A 210 0.92 3.46 -8.91
C ALA A 210 1.87 4.33 -9.78
N ASP A 211 2.01 5.61 -9.46
CA ASP A 211 2.91 6.52 -10.16
C ASP A 211 4.39 6.30 -9.75
N LEU A 212 4.65 5.65 -8.60
CA LEU A 212 6.01 5.35 -8.15
C LEU A 212 6.50 4.04 -8.77
N ASN A 213 7.65 4.11 -9.45
CA ASN A 213 8.30 2.92 -10.00
C ASN A 213 8.94 2.07 -8.89
N PRO A 214 8.50 0.82 -8.64
CA PRO A 214 9.09 -0.03 -7.61
C PRO A 214 10.58 -0.32 -7.80
N ASP A 215 11.07 -0.32 -9.05
CA ASP A 215 12.47 -0.57 -9.38
C ASP A 215 13.41 0.57 -8.94
N ASP A 216 12.87 1.77 -8.68
CA ASP A 216 13.66 2.89 -8.15
C ASP A 216 13.88 2.82 -6.64
N ILE A 217 13.20 1.90 -5.94
CA ILE A 217 13.22 1.83 -4.50
C ILE A 217 14.45 1.06 -4.02
N GLU A 218 15.20 1.63 -3.08
CA GLU A 218 16.28 0.96 -2.36
C GLU A 218 15.77 0.28 -1.10
N SER A 219 14.92 0.98 -0.31
CA SER A 219 14.28 0.43 0.89
C SER A 219 12.92 1.08 1.15
N MET A 220 12.06 0.34 1.84
CA MET A 220 10.86 0.85 2.49
C MET A 220 10.92 0.58 3.98
N GLU A 221 10.75 1.61 4.79
CA GLU A 221 10.67 1.54 6.23
C GLU A 221 9.24 1.84 6.67
N VAL A 222 8.65 0.91 7.41
CA VAL A 222 7.25 0.98 7.82
C VAL A 222 7.16 1.19 9.32
N LEU A 223 6.71 2.37 9.71
CA LEU A 223 6.42 2.79 11.07
C LEU A 223 4.94 2.50 11.34
N LYS A 224 4.63 1.31 11.81
CA LYS A 224 3.25 0.80 11.91
C LYS A 224 2.44 1.45 13.02
N GLY A 225 3.09 1.77 14.13
CA GLY A 225 2.44 2.23 15.34
C GLY A 225 2.75 3.66 15.72
N SER A 226 1.93 4.25 16.60
CA SER A 226 2.11 5.61 17.10
C SER A 226 3.43 5.79 17.85
N SER A 227 3.97 4.75 18.47
CA SER A 227 5.27 4.77 19.16
C SER A 227 6.42 5.15 18.22
N ALA A 228 6.41 4.62 16.99
CA ALA A 228 7.41 4.93 15.97
C ALA A 228 7.03 6.19 15.16
N ALA A 229 5.75 6.37 14.86
CA ALA A 229 5.24 7.41 13.98
C ALA A 229 5.05 8.79 14.64
N ALA A 230 5.16 8.90 15.98
CA ALA A 230 4.89 10.13 16.75
C ALA A 230 5.67 11.37 16.25
N ILE A 231 6.88 11.18 15.73
CA ILE A 231 7.70 12.28 15.20
C ILE A 231 7.09 12.92 13.93
N TYR A 232 6.16 12.22 13.25
CA TYR A 232 5.44 12.73 12.07
C TYR A 232 4.11 13.42 12.42
N GLY A 233 3.66 13.32 13.69
CA GLY A 233 2.58 14.12 14.27
C GLY A 233 1.19 13.79 13.75
N THR A 234 0.43 14.83 13.39
CA THR A 234 -1.02 14.79 13.11
C THR A 234 -1.44 14.02 11.86
N ARG A 235 -0.54 13.58 11.01
CA ARG A 235 -0.85 12.78 9.81
C ARG A 235 -0.48 11.31 9.95
N ALA A 236 0.03 10.90 11.11
CA ALA A 236 0.66 9.60 11.31
C ALA A 236 -0.20 8.57 12.06
N ASN A 237 -1.50 8.82 12.26
CA ASN A 237 -2.40 7.93 13.01
C ASN A 237 -2.51 6.52 12.36
N ALA A 238 -2.50 6.45 11.04
CA ALA A 238 -2.55 5.19 10.28
C ALA A 238 -1.15 4.59 10.01
N GLY A 239 -0.08 5.16 10.59
CA GLY A 239 1.31 4.76 10.36
C GLY A 239 1.99 5.63 9.29
N VAL A 240 3.28 5.34 9.07
CA VAL A 240 4.12 6.04 8.07
C VAL A 240 4.91 5.02 7.27
N VAL A 241 4.98 5.20 5.96
CA VAL A 241 5.84 4.45 5.04
C VAL A 241 6.88 5.40 4.47
N ILE A 242 8.14 5.19 4.82
CA ILE A 242 9.27 5.96 4.32
C ILE A 242 9.90 5.17 3.19
N ILE A 243 9.98 5.77 2.03
CA ILE A 243 10.54 5.17 0.83
C ILE A 243 11.84 5.89 0.50
N THR A 244 12.93 5.15 0.55
CA THR A 244 14.24 5.63 0.12
C THR A 244 14.50 5.09 -1.28
N THR A 245 14.84 5.98 -2.22
CA THR A 245 15.13 5.58 -3.59
C THR A 245 16.62 5.36 -3.81
N LYS A 246 16.97 4.60 -4.85
CA LYS A 246 18.35 4.27 -5.22
C LYS A 246 19.17 5.53 -5.46
N ARG A 247 20.39 5.55 -4.94
CA ARG A 247 21.32 6.68 -5.05
C ARG A 247 22.62 6.25 -5.69
N GLY A 248 23.37 7.25 -6.19
CA GLY A 248 24.68 7.03 -6.74
C GLY A 248 25.67 6.43 -5.75
N LYS A 249 26.57 5.58 -6.24
CA LYS A 249 27.70 5.04 -5.48
C LYS A 249 28.98 5.60 -6.10
N GLY A 250 29.97 5.90 -5.25
CA GLY A 250 31.31 6.28 -5.73
C GLY A 250 31.97 5.11 -6.46
N GLY A 251 32.70 5.39 -7.55
CA GLY A 251 33.37 4.39 -8.35
C GLY A 251 33.09 4.52 -9.85
N LEU A 252 33.41 3.46 -10.61
CA LEU A 252 33.14 3.42 -12.05
C LEU A 252 31.63 3.54 -12.31
N THR A 253 31.32 4.24 -13.39
CA THR A 253 29.94 4.34 -13.87
C THR A 253 29.47 2.98 -14.35
N LYS A 254 28.33 2.53 -13.85
CA LYS A 254 27.65 1.30 -14.23
C LYS A 254 26.35 1.60 -14.94
N VAL A 255 26.12 0.89 -16.04
CA VAL A 255 24.89 0.94 -16.80
C VAL A 255 24.18 -0.39 -16.61
N SER A 256 22.90 -0.36 -16.23
CA SER A 256 22.09 -1.57 -16.07
C SER A 256 20.85 -1.47 -16.94
N PHE A 257 20.63 -2.48 -17.77
CA PHE A 257 19.44 -2.65 -18.58
C PHE A 257 18.58 -3.78 -18.00
N GLY A 258 17.29 -3.57 -17.92
CA GLY A 258 16.33 -4.58 -17.48
C GLY A 258 15.13 -4.67 -18.41
N GLN A 259 14.70 -5.89 -18.70
CA GLN A 259 13.49 -6.17 -19.47
C GLN A 259 12.69 -7.27 -18.78
N ASP A 260 11.44 -6.97 -18.44
CA ASP A 260 10.49 -7.97 -17.99
C ASP A 260 9.38 -8.11 -19.03
N LEU A 261 9.04 -9.35 -19.35
CA LEU A 261 7.96 -9.71 -20.26
C LEU A 261 7.04 -10.70 -19.57
N GLY A 262 5.76 -10.51 -19.68
CA GLY A 262 4.83 -11.37 -18.97
C GLY A 262 3.43 -11.39 -19.54
N MET A 263 2.63 -12.25 -18.93
CA MET A 263 1.21 -12.36 -19.22
C MET A 263 0.39 -12.44 -17.94
N SER A 264 -0.84 -11.95 -18.01
CA SER A 264 -1.83 -12.04 -16.95
C SER A 264 -3.10 -12.73 -17.43
N LYS A 265 -3.72 -13.54 -16.57
CA LYS A 265 -5.01 -14.20 -16.80
C LYS A 265 -5.84 -14.19 -15.52
N ALA A 266 -7.15 -14.22 -15.64
CA ALA A 266 -8.05 -14.39 -14.51
C ALA A 266 -7.73 -15.66 -13.71
N VAL A 267 -7.76 -15.58 -12.38
CA VAL A 267 -7.50 -16.75 -11.48
C VAL A 267 -8.69 -17.67 -11.38
N ALA A 268 -9.90 -17.14 -11.51
CA ALA A 268 -11.15 -17.88 -11.35
C ALA A 268 -12.28 -17.24 -12.16
N TYR A 269 -13.27 -18.06 -12.46
CA TYR A 269 -14.56 -17.70 -13.03
C TYR A 269 -15.67 -18.35 -12.20
N TYR A 270 -16.86 -17.79 -12.21
CA TYR A 270 -18.05 -18.45 -11.68
C TYR A 270 -18.40 -19.69 -12.55
N GLY A 271 -18.11 -19.57 -13.85
CA GLY A 271 -18.48 -20.56 -14.85
C GLY A 271 -19.97 -20.47 -15.24
N GLY A 272 -20.26 -20.80 -16.47
CA GLY A 272 -21.63 -20.75 -17.00
C GLY A 272 -22.54 -21.86 -16.43
N ALA A 273 -23.77 -21.53 -16.14
CA ALA A 273 -24.83 -22.50 -15.85
C ALA A 273 -25.35 -23.14 -17.15
N ASP A 274 -25.84 -24.36 -17.03
CA ASP A 274 -26.57 -25.02 -18.14
C ASP A 274 -27.97 -24.42 -18.26
N TRP A 275 -28.26 -23.81 -19.42
CA TRP A 275 -29.58 -23.34 -19.73
C TRP A 275 -30.36 -24.39 -20.52
N THR A 276 -31.51 -24.79 -19.97
CA THR A 276 -32.44 -25.76 -20.55
C THR A 276 -33.81 -25.17 -20.68
N GLU A 277 -34.65 -25.78 -21.53
CA GLU A 277 -36.05 -25.41 -21.66
C GLU A 277 -36.79 -25.56 -20.32
N GLN A 278 -36.48 -26.61 -19.57
CA GLN A 278 -37.04 -26.84 -18.24
C GLN A 278 -36.70 -25.69 -17.28
N LYS A 279 -35.42 -25.26 -17.27
CA LYS A 279 -34.98 -24.14 -16.41
C LYS A 279 -35.70 -22.84 -16.73
N LEU A 280 -35.89 -22.57 -18.03
CA LEU A 280 -36.65 -21.40 -18.47
C LEU A 280 -38.13 -21.49 -18.03
N THR A 281 -38.76 -22.65 -18.19
CA THR A 281 -40.15 -22.86 -17.77
C THR A 281 -40.33 -22.74 -16.27
N ASP A 282 -39.44 -23.32 -15.49
CA ASP A 282 -39.60 -23.43 -14.02
C ASP A 282 -39.21 -22.16 -13.26
N TYR A 283 -38.21 -21.42 -13.77
CA TYR A 283 -37.57 -20.38 -12.94
C TYR A 283 -37.41 -19.02 -13.65
N PHE A 284 -37.64 -18.94 -14.98
CA PHE A 284 -37.44 -17.71 -15.73
C PHE A 284 -38.64 -17.42 -16.65
N SER A 285 -38.41 -17.33 -17.97
CA SER A 285 -39.47 -17.13 -18.93
C SER A 285 -39.46 -18.21 -20.01
N ALA A 286 -40.56 -18.93 -20.15
CA ALA A 286 -40.74 -19.87 -21.23
C ALA A 286 -40.72 -19.19 -22.64
N ASP A 287 -40.98 -17.90 -22.71
CA ASP A 287 -40.91 -17.12 -23.96
C ASP A 287 -39.52 -17.06 -24.55
N ASP A 288 -38.49 -17.31 -23.75
CA ASP A 288 -37.08 -17.35 -24.19
C ASP A 288 -36.67 -18.70 -24.79
N ILE A 289 -37.49 -19.74 -24.73
CA ILE A 289 -37.17 -21.08 -25.28
C ILE A 289 -36.79 -21.02 -26.77
N PRO A 290 -37.51 -20.29 -27.64
CA PRO A 290 -37.12 -20.16 -29.04
C PRO A 290 -35.74 -19.53 -29.23
N LEU A 291 -35.38 -18.54 -28.40
CA LEU A 291 -34.07 -17.88 -28.43
C LEU A 291 -32.96 -18.86 -28.00
N LEU A 292 -33.19 -19.63 -26.94
CA LEU A 292 -32.26 -20.66 -26.48
C LEU A 292 -31.99 -21.71 -27.56
N LYS A 293 -33.06 -22.21 -28.22
CA LYS A 293 -32.96 -23.17 -29.33
C LYS A 293 -32.16 -22.62 -30.49
N ALA A 294 -32.49 -21.42 -30.91
CA ALA A 294 -31.83 -20.74 -32.02
C ALA A 294 -30.35 -20.50 -31.71
N ALA A 295 -30.00 -20.06 -30.48
CA ALA A 295 -28.63 -19.83 -30.10
C ALA A 295 -27.78 -21.11 -30.10
N LYS A 296 -28.32 -22.24 -29.59
CA LYS A 296 -27.67 -23.55 -29.63
C LYS A 296 -27.50 -24.07 -31.06
N GLN A 297 -28.49 -23.88 -31.93
CA GLN A 297 -28.43 -24.30 -33.33
C GLN A 297 -27.42 -23.47 -34.14
N ASN A 298 -27.38 -22.16 -33.93
CA ASN A 298 -26.56 -21.22 -34.69
C ASN A 298 -25.15 -21.05 -34.13
N GLY A 299 -24.82 -21.71 -33.01
CA GLY A 299 -23.52 -21.55 -32.33
C GLY A 299 -23.29 -20.17 -31.71
N THR A 300 -24.40 -19.44 -31.42
CA THR A 300 -24.33 -18.11 -30.75
C THR A 300 -24.58 -18.19 -29.23
N TYR A 301 -24.51 -19.37 -28.66
CA TYR A 301 -24.53 -19.57 -27.21
C TYR A 301 -23.14 -19.30 -26.63
N ASN A 302 -23.00 -18.23 -25.84
CA ASN A 302 -21.71 -17.72 -25.41
C ASN A 302 -21.57 -17.72 -23.89
N ASP A 303 -20.37 -18.02 -23.38
CA ASP A 303 -19.95 -17.73 -22.02
C ASP A 303 -19.48 -16.27 -21.95
N TRP A 304 -20.42 -15.37 -21.64
CA TRP A 304 -20.15 -13.93 -21.60
C TRP A 304 -19.13 -13.53 -20.53
N GLU A 305 -19.02 -14.30 -19.45
CA GLU A 305 -17.99 -14.08 -18.45
C GLU A 305 -16.60 -14.28 -19.05
N ARG A 306 -16.39 -15.36 -19.82
CA ARG A 306 -15.10 -15.62 -20.49
C ARG A 306 -14.86 -14.66 -21.66
N VAL A 307 -15.88 -14.25 -22.38
CA VAL A 307 -15.77 -13.24 -23.45
C VAL A 307 -15.34 -11.89 -22.86
N LEU A 308 -15.80 -11.55 -21.66
CA LEU A 308 -15.50 -10.26 -21.03
C LEU A 308 -14.15 -10.28 -20.30
N PHE A 309 -13.85 -11.34 -19.52
CA PHE A 309 -12.67 -11.42 -18.65
C PHE A 309 -11.59 -12.42 -19.14
N GLY A 310 -11.76 -12.96 -20.32
CA GLY A 310 -10.92 -14.04 -20.83
C GLY A 310 -9.70 -13.60 -21.63
N GLU A 311 -9.47 -12.30 -21.82
CA GLU A 311 -8.29 -11.83 -22.51
C GLU A 311 -7.01 -12.22 -21.76
N THR A 312 -5.94 -12.39 -22.52
CA THR A 312 -4.61 -12.54 -21.96
C THR A 312 -3.93 -11.18 -21.94
N GLY A 313 -3.84 -10.59 -20.77
CA GLY A 313 -3.09 -9.35 -20.61
C GLY A 313 -1.60 -9.57 -20.85
N VAL A 314 -0.95 -8.60 -21.49
CA VAL A 314 0.50 -8.60 -21.77
C VAL A 314 1.17 -7.56 -20.88
N ILE A 315 2.32 -7.93 -20.30
CA ILE A 315 3.10 -7.06 -19.42
C ILE A 315 4.48 -6.87 -20.03
N LYS A 316 4.90 -5.62 -20.20
CA LYS A 316 6.24 -5.22 -20.64
C LYS A 316 6.76 -4.16 -19.69
N ASN A 317 7.94 -4.40 -19.11
CA ASN A 317 8.59 -3.42 -18.26
C ASN A 317 10.05 -3.29 -18.68
N THR A 318 10.41 -2.14 -19.24
CA THR A 318 11.76 -1.82 -19.74
C THR A 318 12.36 -0.76 -18.86
N ARG A 319 13.62 -0.96 -18.44
CA ARG A 319 14.33 0.00 -17.58
C ARG A 319 15.79 0.11 -17.98
N LEU A 320 16.30 1.32 -17.93
CA LEU A 320 17.71 1.64 -18.15
C LEU A 320 18.17 2.57 -17.03
N SER A 321 19.17 2.13 -16.28
CA SER A 321 19.73 2.95 -15.21
C SER A 321 21.23 3.15 -15.36
N VAL A 322 21.68 4.33 -14.94
CA VAL A 322 23.10 4.71 -14.90
C VAL A 322 23.42 5.17 -13.49
N THR A 323 24.39 4.54 -12.85
CA THR A 323 24.85 4.91 -11.51
C THR A 323 26.36 5.07 -11.49
N GLY A 324 26.83 6.07 -10.76
CA GLY A 324 28.27 6.32 -10.67
C GLY A 324 28.59 7.54 -9.84
N GLY A 325 29.85 7.94 -9.91
CA GLY A 325 30.30 9.19 -9.30
C GLY A 325 31.67 9.12 -8.69
N THR A 326 32.06 10.26 -8.16
CA THR A 326 33.31 10.45 -7.41
C THR A 326 33.03 10.49 -5.92
N GLU A 327 34.05 10.72 -5.11
CA GLU A 327 33.86 10.97 -3.66
C GLU A 327 33.04 12.24 -3.40
N LYS A 328 33.08 13.23 -4.30
CA LYS A 328 32.38 14.50 -4.16
C LYS A 328 30.97 14.47 -4.75
N THR A 329 30.79 13.87 -5.91
CA THR A 329 29.49 13.86 -6.61
C THR A 329 29.12 12.43 -6.95
N LYS A 330 27.92 12.03 -6.55
CA LYS A 330 27.33 10.72 -6.84
C LYS A 330 26.01 10.94 -7.54
N PHE A 331 25.71 10.10 -8.52
CA PHE A 331 24.48 10.21 -9.28
C PHE A 331 23.85 8.84 -9.59
N TYR A 332 22.56 8.83 -9.65
CA TYR A 332 21.73 7.74 -10.14
C TYR A 332 20.68 8.33 -11.08
N VAL A 333 20.60 7.80 -12.30
CA VAL A 333 19.57 8.17 -13.28
C VAL A 333 18.91 6.89 -13.76
N ASN A 334 17.59 6.86 -13.81
CA ASN A 334 16.82 5.74 -14.31
C ASN A 334 15.68 6.22 -15.21
N GLY A 335 15.56 5.62 -16.40
CA GLY A 335 14.39 5.73 -17.25
C GLY A 335 13.64 4.40 -17.29
N SER A 336 12.31 4.43 -17.18
CA SER A 336 11.51 3.21 -17.28
C SER A 336 10.19 3.41 -18.03
N ILE A 337 9.77 2.35 -18.72
CA ILE A 337 8.51 2.23 -19.43
C ILE A 337 7.84 0.96 -18.92
N ALA A 338 6.67 1.08 -18.30
CA ALA A 338 5.79 -0.03 -17.98
C ALA A 338 4.55 0.03 -18.86
N ASP A 339 4.20 -1.08 -19.49
CA ASP A 339 3.04 -1.25 -20.37
C ASP A 339 2.36 -2.57 -19.99
N GLU A 340 1.13 -2.49 -19.49
CA GLU A 340 0.33 -3.64 -19.07
C GLU A 340 -1.06 -3.54 -19.70
N THR A 341 -1.46 -4.54 -20.49
CA THR A 341 -2.85 -4.69 -20.93
C THR A 341 -3.62 -5.57 -19.94
N GLY A 342 -4.93 -5.30 -19.79
CA GLY A 342 -5.79 -6.03 -18.85
C GLY A 342 -6.35 -7.33 -19.41
N ILE A 343 -7.12 -8.02 -18.56
CA ILE A 343 -7.91 -9.22 -18.92
C ILE A 343 -9.25 -8.86 -19.55
N ILE A 344 -9.55 -7.57 -19.69
CA ILE A 344 -10.69 -7.02 -20.42
C ILE A 344 -10.13 -6.25 -21.62
N LYS A 345 -10.67 -6.48 -22.78
CA LYS A 345 -10.31 -5.75 -24.01
C LYS A 345 -10.43 -4.23 -23.80
N ASN A 346 -9.52 -3.44 -24.37
CA ASN A 346 -9.45 -1.98 -24.24
C ASN A 346 -9.21 -1.48 -22.81
N THR A 347 -8.55 -2.30 -21.96
CA THR A 347 -8.06 -1.84 -20.67
C THR A 347 -6.56 -1.95 -20.64
N ASP A 348 -5.88 -0.87 -20.25
CA ASP A 348 -4.42 -0.86 -20.13
C ASP A 348 -3.92 0.14 -19.08
N PHE A 349 -2.65 0.02 -18.75
CA PHE A 349 -1.90 0.98 -17.94
C PHE A 349 -0.51 1.16 -18.52
N LYS A 350 -0.19 2.40 -18.87
CA LYS A 350 1.14 2.79 -19.34
C LYS A 350 1.75 3.81 -18.38
N ARG A 351 3.02 3.59 -18.03
CA ARG A 351 3.76 4.54 -17.19
C ARG A 351 5.13 4.78 -17.78
N TYR A 352 5.45 6.04 -18.00
CA TYR A 352 6.77 6.54 -18.36
C TYR A 352 7.34 7.27 -17.16
N SER A 353 8.54 6.92 -16.72
CA SER A 353 9.18 7.63 -15.62
C SER A 353 10.66 7.86 -15.88
N ILE A 354 11.12 9.03 -15.43
CA ILE A 354 12.53 9.36 -15.38
C ILE A 354 12.87 9.89 -13.99
N ARG A 355 13.86 9.28 -13.37
CA ARG A 355 14.36 9.66 -12.04
C ARG A 355 15.81 10.08 -12.13
N ALA A 356 16.17 11.13 -11.40
CA ALA A 356 17.56 11.55 -11.23
C ALA A 356 17.82 11.91 -9.76
N ASN A 357 18.77 11.23 -9.14
CA ASN A 357 19.23 11.51 -7.78
C ASN A 357 20.70 11.92 -7.84
N ILE A 358 21.02 13.08 -7.29
CA ILE A 358 22.38 13.63 -7.27
C ILE A 358 22.71 14.02 -5.84
N ASP A 359 23.80 13.50 -5.30
CA ASP A 359 24.37 13.89 -4.02
C ASP A 359 25.72 14.56 -4.26
N HIS A 360 25.93 15.75 -3.73
CA HIS A 360 27.16 16.52 -3.92
C HIS A 360 27.71 17.05 -2.59
N LYS A 361 28.96 16.72 -2.33
CA LYS A 361 29.75 17.25 -1.22
C LYS A 361 30.51 18.47 -1.72
N LEU A 362 29.97 19.67 -1.47
CA LEU A 362 30.59 20.93 -1.88
C LEU A 362 31.95 21.11 -1.19
N ASN A 363 31.98 20.85 0.13
CA ASN A 363 33.19 20.90 0.94
C ASN A 363 32.98 20.05 2.21
N ASN A 364 33.87 20.16 3.21
CA ASN A 364 33.79 19.32 4.43
C ASN A 364 32.65 19.73 5.36
N TRP A 365 32.04 20.88 5.17
CA TRP A 365 30.96 21.40 6.04
C TRP A 365 29.63 21.56 5.32
N ILE A 366 29.56 21.46 3.98
CA ILE A 366 28.29 21.51 3.21
C ILE A 366 28.21 20.31 2.30
N ASP A 367 27.10 19.59 2.34
CA ASP A 367 26.63 18.67 1.32
C ASP A 367 25.16 18.88 1.04
N PHE A 368 24.75 18.58 -0.19
CA PHE A 368 23.37 18.64 -0.61
C PHE A 368 23.01 17.51 -1.54
N GLY A 369 21.74 17.17 -1.54
CA GLY A 369 21.16 16.15 -2.42
C GLY A 369 19.91 16.69 -3.10
N VAL A 370 19.74 16.30 -4.33
CA VAL A 370 18.55 16.57 -5.16
C VAL A 370 17.99 15.25 -5.64
N SER A 371 16.69 15.06 -5.47
CA SER A 371 15.95 13.91 -5.97
C SER A 371 14.82 14.43 -6.84
N SER A 372 14.85 14.09 -8.13
CA SER A 372 13.84 14.50 -9.11
C SER A 372 13.22 13.26 -9.74
N ASN A 373 11.91 13.23 -9.85
CA ASN A 373 11.20 12.18 -10.58
C ASN A 373 10.05 12.79 -11.37
N PHE A 374 10.04 12.57 -12.66
CA PHE A 374 8.92 12.90 -13.55
C PHE A 374 8.24 11.61 -13.95
N VAL A 375 6.90 11.59 -13.87
CA VAL A 375 6.08 10.43 -14.24
C VAL A 375 4.92 10.91 -15.09
N GLN A 376 4.66 10.17 -16.15
CA GLN A 376 3.42 10.26 -16.91
C GLN A 376 2.78 8.87 -16.95
N SER A 377 1.52 8.78 -16.53
CA SER A 377 0.74 7.55 -16.64
C SER A 377 -0.54 7.79 -17.44
N ASP A 378 -0.95 6.75 -18.16
CA ASP A 378 -2.19 6.68 -18.94
C ASP A 378 -2.87 5.35 -18.59
N ASN A 379 -4.15 5.41 -18.22
CA ASN A 379 -4.89 4.25 -17.73
C ASN A 379 -6.28 4.21 -18.37
N ASP A 380 -6.48 3.26 -19.28
CA ASP A 380 -7.80 2.90 -19.78
C ASP A 380 -8.43 1.85 -18.88
N ARG A 381 -9.51 2.25 -18.20
CA ARG A 381 -10.11 1.51 -17.09
C ARG A 381 -11.41 0.84 -17.52
N GLY A 382 -11.64 -0.39 -17.07
CA GLY A 382 -12.88 -1.11 -17.32
C GLY A 382 -14.07 -0.52 -16.54
N TRP A 383 -15.27 -0.91 -16.95
CA TRP A 383 -16.55 -0.55 -16.32
C TRP A 383 -16.95 -1.61 -15.28
N THR A 384 -16.08 -1.83 -14.29
CA THR A 384 -16.31 -2.80 -13.20
C THR A 384 -17.06 -2.18 -12.04
N GLY A 385 -17.51 -3.00 -11.08
CA GLY A 385 -18.26 -2.58 -9.92
C GLY A 385 -19.75 -2.82 -10.04
N ASN A 386 -20.51 -2.36 -9.06
CA ASN A 386 -21.97 -2.41 -9.04
C ASN A 386 -22.52 -1.05 -8.63
N ASP A 387 -23.20 -0.38 -9.53
CA ASP A 387 -23.86 0.91 -9.29
C ASP A 387 -25.36 0.84 -9.63
N ASN A 388 -25.91 -0.37 -9.74
CA ASN A 388 -27.24 -0.62 -10.32
C ASN A 388 -27.41 0.05 -11.68
N SER A 389 -26.30 0.07 -12.44
CA SER A 389 -26.24 0.66 -13.78
C SER A 389 -25.92 -0.41 -14.80
N ASN A 390 -26.68 -0.43 -15.86
CA ASN A 390 -26.55 -1.41 -16.94
C ASN A 390 -25.20 -1.32 -17.68
N THR A 391 -24.47 -0.23 -17.53
CA THR A 391 -23.11 -0.06 -18.08
C THR A 391 -22.03 -0.72 -17.24
N ASN A 392 -22.36 -1.20 -16.04
CA ASN A 392 -21.45 -1.80 -15.10
C ASN A 392 -21.39 -3.32 -15.28
N TYR A 393 -20.20 -3.87 -15.53
CA TYR A 393 -20.03 -5.31 -15.74
C TYR A 393 -20.47 -6.13 -14.53
N GLY A 394 -20.15 -5.67 -13.31
CA GLY A 394 -20.49 -6.39 -12.10
C GLY A 394 -21.98 -6.48 -11.81
N TYR A 395 -22.78 -5.52 -12.34
CA TYR A 395 -24.23 -5.54 -12.25
C TYR A 395 -24.84 -6.24 -13.46
N ALA A 396 -24.41 -5.91 -14.66
CA ALA A 396 -25.07 -6.33 -15.90
C ALA A 396 -24.76 -7.79 -16.29
N LEU A 397 -23.49 -8.22 -16.16
CA LEU A 397 -23.04 -9.56 -16.54
C LEU A 397 -23.83 -10.69 -15.87
N PRO A 398 -24.15 -10.66 -14.56
CA PRO A 398 -25.00 -11.67 -13.93
C PRO A 398 -26.33 -11.93 -14.62
N TYR A 399 -26.94 -10.88 -15.19
CA TYR A 399 -28.25 -10.97 -15.83
C TYR A 399 -28.18 -11.19 -17.35
N THR A 400 -27.00 -11.07 -17.95
CA THR A 400 -26.79 -11.28 -19.39
C THR A 400 -26.89 -12.76 -19.74
N ARG A 401 -27.91 -13.16 -20.47
CA ARG A 401 -28.19 -14.56 -20.79
C ARG A 401 -27.23 -15.10 -21.86
N PRO A 402 -26.69 -16.34 -21.73
CA PRO A 402 -25.74 -16.89 -22.69
C PRO A 402 -26.34 -17.13 -24.10
N TYR A 403 -27.66 -17.21 -24.23
CA TYR A 403 -28.36 -17.37 -25.50
C TYR A 403 -28.78 -16.05 -26.18
N ILE A 404 -28.54 -14.90 -25.52
CA ILE A 404 -28.72 -13.59 -26.18
C ILE A 404 -27.43 -13.27 -26.92
N ASN A 405 -27.54 -12.99 -28.22
CA ASN A 405 -26.39 -12.58 -29.02
C ASN A 405 -26.03 -11.11 -28.75
N LEU A 406 -24.84 -10.85 -28.27
CA LEU A 406 -24.29 -9.49 -28.02
C LEU A 406 -23.24 -9.07 -29.05
N LEU A 407 -22.85 -9.98 -29.96
CA LEU A 407 -21.79 -9.70 -30.93
C LEU A 407 -22.29 -8.67 -31.96
N PRO A 408 -21.43 -7.76 -32.40
CA PRO A 408 -21.79 -6.79 -33.43
C PRO A 408 -22.07 -7.47 -34.78
N ASP A 409 -22.94 -6.85 -35.58
CA ASP A 409 -23.17 -7.25 -36.97
C ASP A 409 -21.96 -6.90 -37.86
N ALA A 410 -22.06 -7.24 -39.14
CA ALA A 410 -20.99 -6.97 -40.12
C ALA A 410 -20.73 -5.47 -40.35
N LEU A 411 -21.63 -4.60 -39.92
CA LEU A 411 -21.47 -3.14 -39.97
C LEU A 411 -20.94 -2.55 -38.68
N GLY A 412 -20.76 -3.38 -37.67
CA GLY A 412 -20.26 -2.97 -36.33
C GLY A 412 -21.36 -2.46 -35.39
N ASN A 413 -22.65 -2.68 -35.71
CA ASN A 413 -23.74 -2.32 -34.82
C ASN A 413 -23.94 -3.40 -33.76
N TYR A 414 -24.09 -3.00 -32.52
CA TYR A 414 -24.33 -3.91 -31.40
C TYR A 414 -25.84 -4.11 -31.17
N PRO A 415 -26.32 -5.36 -31.10
CA PRO A 415 -27.71 -5.63 -30.78
C PRO A 415 -28.01 -5.23 -29.33
N ASN A 416 -29.28 -4.92 -29.07
CA ASN A 416 -29.74 -4.64 -27.71
C ASN A 416 -29.76 -5.90 -26.85
N ASP A 417 -29.38 -5.79 -25.57
CA ASP A 417 -29.66 -6.80 -24.56
C ASP A 417 -31.04 -6.51 -23.95
N PRO A 418 -32.03 -7.39 -24.18
CA PRO A 418 -33.39 -7.17 -23.68
C PRO A 418 -33.51 -7.32 -22.16
N ASN A 419 -32.61 -8.09 -21.52
CA ASN A 419 -32.69 -8.40 -20.11
C ASN A 419 -32.03 -7.34 -19.24
N VAL A 420 -30.93 -6.73 -19.72
CA VAL A 420 -30.13 -5.78 -18.95
C VAL A 420 -30.39 -4.33 -19.36
N GLY A 421 -30.76 -4.10 -20.62
CA GLY A 421 -30.96 -2.77 -21.16
C GLY A 421 -29.70 -2.03 -21.62
N GLU A 422 -28.55 -2.76 -21.69
CA GLU A 422 -27.32 -2.32 -22.34
C GLU A 422 -26.50 -3.53 -22.79
N ASN A 423 -25.87 -3.40 -23.94
CA ASN A 423 -24.98 -4.40 -24.48
C ASN A 423 -23.57 -4.23 -23.85
N LEU A 424 -23.13 -5.20 -23.07
CA LEU A 424 -21.83 -5.15 -22.39
C LEU A 424 -20.65 -5.01 -23.33
N LEU A 425 -20.71 -5.61 -24.52
CA LEU A 425 -19.63 -5.52 -25.51
C LEU A 425 -19.61 -4.14 -26.16
N ALA A 426 -20.77 -3.49 -26.34
CA ALA A 426 -20.83 -2.10 -26.81
C ALA A 426 -20.17 -1.14 -25.81
N ILE A 427 -20.43 -1.32 -24.51
CA ILE A 427 -19.74 -0.57 -23.44
C ILE A 427 -18.25 -0.83 -23.49
N ARG A 428 -17.83 -2.10 -23.54
CA ARG A 428 -16.41 -2.49 -23.57
C ARG A 428 -15.66 -1.87 -24.75
N ASP A 429 -16.28 -1.87 -25.92
CA ASP A 429 -15.60 -1.53 -27.17
C ASP A 429 -15.74 -0.05 -27.55
N ARG A 430 -16.73 0.68 -27.00
CA ARG A 430 -17.09 2.02 -27.45
C ARG A 430 -17.08 3.10 -26.36
N ALA A 431 -17.38 2.77 -25.11
CA ALA A 431 -17.37 3.73 -24.03
C ALA A 431 -15.93 4.00 -23.54
N VAL A 432 -15.66 5.24 -23.11
CA VAL A 432 -14.33 5.66 -22.63
C VAL A 432 -14.36 5.89 -21.12
N ASN A 433 -13.38 5.32 -20.43
CA ASN A 433 -13.08 5.57 -19.03
C ASN A 433 -11.55 5.66 -18.89
N ASN A 434 -11.01 6.83 -19.25
CA ASN A 434 -9.57 7.07 -19.31
C ASN A 434 -9.13 8.02 -18.19
N GLN A 435 -7.91 7.81 -17.69
CA GLN A 435 -7.24 8.69 -16.72
C GLN A 435 -5.78 8.88 -17.09
N LYS A 436 -5.37 10.13 -17.28
CA LYS A 436 -3.98 10.54 -17.53
C LYS A 436 -3.46 11.33 -16.34
N VAL A 437 -2.24 11.03 -15.90
CA VAL A 437 -1.60 11.73 -14.81
C VAL A 437 -0.19 12.13 -15.22
N SER A 438 0.14 13.40 -15.03
CA SER A 438 1.51 13.91 -15.08
C SER A 438 1.91 14.34 -13.67
N ARG A 439 3.04 13.85 -13.16
CA ARG A 439 3.46 14.08 -11.78
C ARG A 439 4.95 14.38 -11.68
N VAL A 440 5.30 15.31 -10.83
CA VAL A 440 6.67 15.69 -10.52
C VAL A 440 6.90 15.55 -9.02
N PHE A 441 7.88 14.75 -8.64
CA PHE A 441 8.42 14.72 -7.29
C PHE A 441 9.77 15.42 -7.30
N GLN A 442 9.93 16.42 -6.47
CA GLN A 442 11.18 17.14 -6.31
C GLN A 442 11.56 17.17 -4.84
N GLY A 443 12.64 16.50 -4.48
CA GLY A 443 13.24 16.54 -3.15
C GLY A 443 14.54 17.34 -3.16
N PHE A 444 14.76 18.08 -2.10
CA PHE A 444 16.01 18.77 -1.83
C PHE A 444 16.39 18.56 -0.37
N ASN A 445 17.65 18.24 -0.13
CA ASN A 445 18.22 18.22 1.20
C ASN A 445 19.58 18.93 1.21
N ALA A 446 19.88 19.64 2.29
CA ALA A 446 21.20 20.21 2.52
C ALA A 446 21.59 20.04 3.99
N ASN A 447 22.83 19.70 4.22
CA ASN A 447 23.42 19.51 5.54
C ASN A 447 24.57 20.49 5.70
N PHE A 448 24.52 21.29 6.77
CA PHE A 448 25.53 22.24 7.16
C PHE A 448 26.17 21.76 8.45
N ARG A 449 27.38 21.23 8.40
CA ARG A 449 28.14 20.76 9.57
C ARG A 449 28.85 21.94 10.23
N LEU A 450 28.17 22.56 11.19
CA LEU A 450 28.66 23.76 11.88
C LEU A 450 29.79 23.42 12.88
N ILE A 451 29.69 22.26 13.49
CA ILE A 451 30.75 21.67 14.36
C ILE A 451 30.93 20.22 13.90
N ASN A 452 32.14 19.82 13.67
CA ASN A 452 32.45 18.46 13.26
C ASN A 452 33.85 18.04 13.80
N ASN A 453 33.92 17.66 15.07
CA ASN A 453 35.11 17.11 15.68
C ASN A 453 34.85 15.71 16.27
N GLU A 454 35.88 15.04 16.80
CA GLU A 454 35.77 13.63 17.19
C GLU A 454 34.68 13.35 18.23
N LYS A 455 34.43 14.30 19.15
CA LYS A 455 33.49 14.11 20.27
C LYS A 455 32.21 14.93 20.15
N THR A 456 32.18 15.89 19.22
CA THR A 456 31.04 16.81 19.13
C THR A 456 30.71 17.11 17.66
N SER A 457 29.46 16.99 17.27
CA SER A 457 28.99 17.46 15.98
C SER A 457 27.72 18.30 16.13
N LEU A 458 27.60 19.34 15.32
CA LEU A 458 26.36 20.12 15.15
C LEU A 458 26.09 20.26 13.66
N THR A 459 24.98 19.70 13.23
CA THR A 459 24.55 19.76 11.82
C THR A 459 23.20 20.44 11.74
N LEU A 460 23.10 21.49 10.95
CA LEU A 460 21.84 22.07 10.52
C LEU A 460 21.41 21.37 9.23
N LYS A 461 20.17 20.87 9.20
CA LYS A 461 19.58 20.16 8.06
C LYS A 461 18.40 20.96 7.50
N LEU A 462 18.39 21.13 6.20
CA LEU A 462 17.28 21.68 5.44
C LEU A 462 16.73 20.58 4.53
N ASN A 463 15.44 20.31 4.61
CA ASN A 463 14.75 19.43 3.68
C ASN A 463 13.59 20.18 3.05
N GLY A 464 13.45 20.03 1.74
CA GLY A 464 12.32 20.60 0.99
C GLY A 464 11.75 19.55 0.05
N GLY A 465 10.45 19.59 -0.14
CA GLY A 465 9.75 18.66 -1.03
C GLY A 465 8.62 19.34 -1.78
N LEU A 466 8.48 18.95 -3.04
CA LEU A 466 7.35 19.27 -3.91
C LEU A 466 6.82 17.99 -4.51
N ASP A 467 5.52 17.77 -4.38
CA ASP A 467 4.76 16.76 -5.12
C ASP A 467 3.67 17.50 -5.89
N TYR A 468 3.89 17.65 -7.19
CA TYR A 468 2.97 18.30 -8.12
C TYR A 468 2.33 17.24 -9.00
N GLN A 469 1.00 17.20 -9.03
CA GLN A 469 0.23 16.28 -9.83
C GLN A 469 -0.81 17.04 -10.66
N ASN A 470 -0.88 16.72 -11.94
CA ASN A 470 -1.94 17.12 -12.84
C ASN A 470 -2.63 15.88 -13.40
N GLN A 471 -3.92 15.71 -13.10
CA GLN A 471 -4.76 14.62 -13.56
C GLN A 471 -5.79 15.12 -14.56
N PHE A 472 -5.94 14.38 -15.64
CA PHE A 472 -7.05 14.51 -16.57
C PHE A 472 -7.81 13.18 -16.65
N SER A 473 -9.11 13.19 -16.48
CA SER A 473 -9.94 12.00 -16.66
C SER A 473 -11.09 12.31 -17.62
N LEU A 474 -11.30 11.40 -18.56
CA LEU A 474 -12.40 11.46 -19.51
C LEU A 474 -13.32 10.25 -19.30
N ILE A 475 -14.59 10.52 -19.08
CA ILE A 475 -15.68 9.55 -19.16
C ILE A 475 -16.55 9.93 -20.35
N TRP A 476 -16.80 8.99 -21.25
CA TRP A 476 -17.67 9.22 -22.40
C TRP A 476 -18.54 8.00 -22.70
N LEU A 477 -19.83 8.26 -22.89
CA LEU A 477 -20.84 7.30 -23.32
C LEU A 477 -21.43 7.79 -24.66
N PRO A 478 -21.24 7.03 -25.75
CA PRO A 478 -21.86 7.34 -27.04
C PRO A 478 -23.36 7.52 -26.94
N SER A 479 -23.92 8.45 -27.73
CA SER A 479 -25.35 8.77 -27.71
C SER A 479 -26.27 7.65 -28.25
N ASP A 480 -25.72 6.73 -29.01
CA ASP A 480 -26.42 5.60 -29.64
C ASP A 480 -26.29 4.28 -28.83
N LEU A 481 -25.75 4.31 -27.62
CA LEU A 481 -25.82 3.18 -26.71
C LEU A 481 -27.25 2.93 -26.26
N GLN A 482 -27.64 1.67 -26.10
CA GLN A 482 -28.98 1.26 -25.71
C GLN A 482 -29.50 2.01 -24.48
N SER A 483 -28.67 2.15 -23.45
CA SER A 483 -28.96 2.89 -22.21
C SER A 483 -29.18 4.40 -22.48
N GLN A 484 -28.45 4.97 -23.45
CA GLN A 484 -28.49 6.40 -23.73
C GLN A 484 -29.71 6.76 -24.57
N LEU A 485 -30.19 5.86 -25.43
CA LEU A 485 -31.39 6.09 -26.22
C LEU A 485 -32.67 6.27 -25.39
N LYS A 486 -32.65 5.84 -24.13
CA LYS A 486 -33.77 6.02 -23.19
C LYS A 486 -33.71 7.37 -22.44
N GLU A 487 -32.58 8.08 -22.52
CA GLU A 487 -32.39 9.35 -21.85
C GLU A 487 -32.98 10.53 -22.63
N ALA A 488 -33.44 11.56 -21.90
CA ALA A 488 -33.97 12.78 -22.53
C ALA A 488 -32.92 13.57 -23.35
N ASN A 489 -31.66 13.36 -23.03
CA ASN A 489 -30.50 13.96 -23.68
C ASN A 489 -29.42 12.89 -23.86
N PRO A 490 -29.52 12.06 -24.93
CA PRO A 490 -28.58 10.97 -25.18
C PRO A 490 -27.13 11.43 -25.37
N GLY A 491 -26.19 10.61 -24.93
CA GLY A 491 -24.76 10.91 -24.95
C GLY A 491 -24.30 11.68 -23.72
N PHE A 492 -23.30 11.13 -23.06
CA PHE A 492 -22.72 11.70 -21.86
C PHE A 492 -21.22 11.86 -22.02
N SER A 493 -20.69 13.01 -21.62
CA SER A 493 -19.24 13.19 -21.45
C SER A 493 -18.94 13.98 -20.18
N GLN A 494 -17.87 13.61 -19.50
CA GLN A 494 -17.32 14.39 -18.39
C GLN A 494 -15.81 14.46 -18.49
N ASP A 495 -15.31 15.69 -18.52
CA ASP A 495 -13.91 16.03 -18.28
C ASP A 495 -13.73 16.32 -16.80
N THR A 496 -12.79 15.66 -16.17
CA THR A 496 -12.35 15.98 -14.81
C THR A 496 -10.87 16.36 -14.84
N ARG A 497 -10.55 17.54 -14.33
CA ARG A 497 -9.17 18.02 -14.18
C ARG A 497 -8.86 18.22 -12.72
N GLY A 498 -7.80 17.56 -12.24
CA GLY A 498 -7.32 17.60 -10.88
C GLY A 498 -5.90 18.15 -10.84
N GLU A 499 -5.68 19.20 -10.07
CA GLU A 499 -4.35 19.72 -9.74
C GLU A 499 -4.12 19.55 -8.25
N VAL A 500 -3.04 18.88 -7.87
CA VAL A 500 -2.63 18.69 -6.48
C VAL A 500 -1.21 19.19 -6.31
N ILE A 501 -1.00 20.04 -5.31
CA ILE A 501 0.31 20.60 -4.97
C ILE A 501 0.56 20.33 -3.50
N ASN A 502 1.48 19.44 -3.19
CA ASN A 502 2.02 19.25 -1.86
C ASN A 502 3.40 19.87 -1.77
N THR A 503 3.61 20.71 -0.79
CA THR A 503 4.94 21.20 -0.45
C THR A 503 5.24 20.93 1.01
N ASN A 504 6.46 20.53 1.28
CA ASN A 504 6.95 20.41 2.65
C ASN A 504 8.31 21.07 2.81
N TRP A 505 8.49 21.73 3.95
CA TRP A 505 9.75 22.33 4.37
C TRP A 505 10.05 21.92 5.79
N GLN A 506 11.29 21.55 6.03
CA GLN A 506 11.80 21.22 7.34
C GLN A 506 13.17 21.82 7.57
N VAL A 507 13.31 22.47 8.71
CA VAL A 507 14.60 22.93 9.23
C VAL A 507 14.85 22.24 10.57
N SER A 508 16.00 21.61 10.73
CA SER A 508 16.33 20.94 11.99
C SER A 508 17.80 21.03 12.34
N GLY A 509 18.10 21.19 13.63
CA GLY A 509 19.43 21.07 14.19
C GLY A 509 19.63 19.69 14.83
N VAL A 510 20.74 19.07 14.54
CA VAL A 510 21.16 17.80 15.18
C VAL A 510 22.50 18.03 15.85
N PHE A 511 22.51 17.90 17.17
CA PHE A 511 23.71 18.01 18.02
C PHE A 511 24.03 16.63 18.58
N THR A 512 25.23 16.13 18.29
CA THR A 512 25.73 14.87 18.85
C THR A 512 26.94 15.13 19.71
N LYS A 513 26.97 14.55 20.91
CA LYS A 513 28.08 14.61 21.82
C LYS A 513 28.42 13.23 22.38
N THR A 514 29.68 12.88 22.26
CA THR A 514 30.24 11.65 22.81
C THR A 514 30.96 11.95 24.13
N LEU A 515 30.60 11.22 25.19
CA LEU A 515 31.07 11.38 26.56
C LEU A 515 31.62 10.04 27.10
N MET A 516 32.22 10.04 28.30
CA MET A 516 32.64 8.84 29.02
C MET A 516 33.55 7.95 28.17
N ASP A 517 34.66 8.48 27.67
CA ASP A 517 35.61 7.75 26.80
C ASP A 517 34.93 6.98 25.66
N SER A 518 34.02 7.66 24.98
CA SER A 518 33.24 7.16 23.82
C SER A 518 32.15 6.12 24.16
N LYS A 519 31.82 5.93 25.44
CA LYS A 519 30.77 4.99 25.85
C LYS A 519 29.36 5.58 25.81
N LEU A 520 29.20 6.90 25.96
CA LEU A 520 27.89 7.55 25.95
C LEU A 520 27.77 8.52 24.76
N ASN A 521 26.90 8.20 23.83
CA ASN A 521 26.53 9.07 22.70
C ASN A 521 25.19 9.72 22.99
N LEU A 522 25.16 11.05 23.06
CA LEU A 522 23.96 11.85 23.20
C LEU A 522 23.65 12.50 21.85
N THR A 523 22.42 12.32 21.33
CA THR A 523 21.94 12.98 20.11
C THR A 523 20.70 13.81 20.46
N SER A 524 20.83 15.13 20.37
CA SER A 524 19.73 16.10 20.55
C SER A 524 19.29 16.59 19.18
N SER A 525 18.01 16.58 18.89
CA SER A 525 17.48 17.14 17.65
C SER A 525 16.27 18.01 17.95
N ALA A 526 16.16 19.14 17.24
CA ALA A 526 15.00 20.02 17.29
C ALA A 526 14.76 20.62 15.90
N GLY A 527 13.50 20.91 15.57
CA GLY A 527 13.19 21.43 14.26
C GLY A 527 11.77 21.91 14.09
N LEU A 528 11.54 22.52 12.92
CA LEU A 528 10.29 23.04 12.42
C LEU A 528 9.91 22.32 11.14
N VAL A 529 8.62 22.00 10.97
CA VAL A 529 8.05 21.41 9.76
C VAL A 529 6.86 22.21 9.32
N ARG A 530 6.75 22.49 8.04
CA ARG A 530 5.55 23.08 7.43
C ARG A 530 5.14 22.24 6.23
N LEU A 531 3.87 21.83 6.20
CA LEU A 531 3.24 21.08 5.13
C LEU A 531 2.11 21.92 4.55
N ASN A 532 2.06 22.07 3.23
CA ASN A 532 0.91 22.66 2.54
C ASN A 532 0.42 21.67 1.50
N ASN A 533 -0.89 21.49 1.48
CA ASN A 533 -1.59 20.73 0.44
C ASN A 533 -2.63 21.65 -0.19
N ARG A 534 -2.63 21.72 -1.52
CA ARG A 534 -3.66 22.41 -2.30
C ARG A 534 -4.19 21.45 -3.33
N THR A 535 -5.50 21.34 -3.41
CA THR A 535 -6.18 20.51 -4.40
C THR A 535 -7.22 21.36 -5.10
N ARG A 536 -7.21 21.34 -6.41
CA ARG A 536 -8.23 21.95 -7.26
C ARG A 536 -8.78 20.89 -8.19
N LEU A 537 -10.08 20.64 -8.09
CA LEU A 537 -10.79 19.71 -8.99
C LEU A 537 -11.79 20.52 -9.79
N SER A 538 -11.80 20.37 -11.09
CA SER A 538 -12.80 20.98 -11.98
C SER A 538 -13.47 19.92 -12.82
N TYR A 539 -14.77 19.97 -12.87
CA TYR A 539 -15.61 19.03 -13.57
C TYR A 539 -16.42 19.78 -14.62
N THR A 540 -16.34 19.34 -15.87
CA THR A 540 -17.24 19.80 -16.93
C THR A 540 -17.96 18.59 -17.48
N ARG A 541 -19.28 18.59 -17.42
CA ARG A 541 -20.12 17.47 -17.87
C ARG A 541 -21.11 17.96 -18.91
N GLY A 542 -21.35 17.10 -19.89
CA GLY A 542 -22.30 17.35 -20.98
C GLY A 542 -23.25 16.19 -21.17
N ARG A 543 -24.53 16.49 -21.45
CA ARG A 543 -25.54 15.52 -21.85
C ARG A 543 -26.19 16.00 -23.14
N GLY A 544 -26.60 15.06 -23.99
CA GLY A 544 -27.10 15.39 -25.32
C GLY A 544 -25.96 15.75 -26.27
N LEU A 545 -25.04 14.83 -26.46
CA LEU A 545 -23.88 14.98 -27.33
C LEU A 545 -24.20 14.44 -28.75
N PRO A 546 -23.73 15.13 -29.80
CA PRO A 546 -23.73 14.54 -31.15
C PRO A 546 -22.87 13.26 -31.20
N ALA A 547 -23.18 12.37 -32.14
CA ALA A 547 -22.45 11.13 -32.33
C ALA A 547 -20.94 11.39 -32.54
N GLY A 548 -20.08 10.63 -31.85
CA GLY A 548 -18.64 10.73 -31.97
C GLY A 548 -17.98 11.96 -31.28
N VAL A 549 -18.78 12.80 -30.60
CA VAL A 549 -18.28 14.02 -29.94
C VAL A 549 -17.96 13.73 -28.45
N TYR A 550 -16.71 13.92 -28.05
CA TYR A 550 -16.23 13.74 -26.68
C TYR A 550 -16.27 15.02 -25.84
N ASN A 551 -16.26 16.19 -26.49
CA ASN A 551 -16.17 17.48 -25.79
C ASN A 551 -17.47 17.83 -25.08
N PRO A 552 -17.53 17.86 -23.73
CA PRO A 552 -18.75 18.19 -23.00
C PRO A 552 -19.27 19.59 -23.27
N GLY A 553 -18.41 20.52 -23.71
CA GLY A 553 -18.80 21.87 -24.10
C GLY A 553 -19.63 21.95 -25.40
N ARG A 554 -19.83 20.83 -26.11
CA ARG A 554 -20.69 20.69 -27.29
C ARG A 554 -22.04 20.04 -27.01
N ALA A 555 -22.30 19.75 -25.73
CA ALA A 555 -23.53 19.10 -25.30
C ALA A 555 -24.72 20.10 -25.28
N LYS A 556 -25.92 19.56 -25.39
CA LYS A 556 -27.16 20.35 -25.22
C LYS A 556 -27.32 20.89 -23.79
N VAL A 557 -26.90 20.06 -22.79
CA VAL A 557 -26.95 20.45 -21.39
C VAL A 557 -25.53 20.37 -20.83
N ILE A 558 -25.02 21.45 -20.30
CA ILE A 558 -23.68 21.56 -19.76
C ILE A 558 -23.78 21.88 -18.27
N GLY A 559 -23.01 21.14 -17.44
CA GLY A 559 -22.80 21.45 -16.04
C GLY A 559 -21.31 21.60 -15.75
N SER A 560 -20.95 22.56 -14.94
CA SER A 560 -19.57 22.76 -14.48
C SER A 560 -19.54 22.97 -12.97
N ASP A 561 -18.48 22.45 -12.34
CA ASP A 561 -18.24 22.61 -10.91
C ASP A 561 -16.75 22.68 -10.63
N VAL A 562 -16.36 23.45 -9.62
CA VAL A 562 -14.97 23.58 -9.19
C VAL A 562 -14.88 23.42 -7.68
N GLU A 563 -14.06 22.48 -7.26
CA GLU A 563 -13.75 22.28 -5.85
C GLU A 563 -12.32 22.73 -5.57
N TYR A 564 -12.16 23.56 -4.54
CA TYR A 564 -10.86 24.01 -4.08
C TYR A 564 -10.67 23.64 -2.60
N ARG A 565 -9.56 22.96 -2.29
CA ARG A 565 -9.19 22.60 -0.92
C ARG A 565 -7.79 23.11 -0.64
N SER A 566 -7.59 23.69 0.54
CA SER A 566 -6.26 24.09 1.00
C SER A 566 -6.06 23.71 2.46
N ASN A 567 -4.96 23.05 2.73
CA ASN A 567 -4.58 22.59 4.05
C ASN A 567 -3.15 23.01 4.37
N THR A 568 -2.93 23.52 5.59
CA THR A 568 -1.62 23.90 6.10
C THR A 568 -1.44 23.34 7.50
N ASP A 569 -0.35 22.57 7.68
CA ASP A 569 0.07 22.04 8.97
C ASP A 569 1.43 22.60 9.34
N VAL A 570 1.61 22.96 10.60
CA VAL A 570 2.88 23.44 11.16
C VAL A 570 3.22 22.62 12.38
N GLY A 571 4.43 22.08 12.42
CA GLY A 571 4.93 21.26 13.50
C GLY A 571 6.26 21.74 14.06
N ILE A 572 6.42 21.64 15.38
CA ILE A 572 7.68 21.89 16.09
C ILE A 572 8.01 20.62 16.84
N PHE A 573 9.24 20.14 16.77
CA PHE A 573 9.65 18.95 17.50
C PHE A 573 10.98 19.12 18.20
N ALA A 574 11.14 18.37 19.27
CA ALA A 574 12.41 18.19 19.97
C ALA A 574 12.56 16.73 20.43
N GLN A 575 13.74 16.18 20.35
CA GLN A 575 14.06 14.81 20.73
C GLN A 575 15.46 14.74 21.32
N GLN A 576 15.62 13.91 22.36
CA GLN A 576 16.88 13.50 22.94
C GLN A 576 17.01 12.00 22.85
N GLU A 577 18.14 11.51 22.32
CA GLU A 577 18.53 10.12 22.32
C GLU A 577 19.85 9.96 23.13
N ALA A 578 19.93 8.91 23.91
CA ALA A 578 21.11 8.50 24.65
C ALA A 578 21.43 7.04 24.33
N ASN A 579 22.60 6.79 23.81
CA ASN A 579 23.14 5.45 23.55
C ASN A 579 24.39 5.22 24.43
N TYR A 580 24.25 4.32 25.41
CA TYR A 580 25.34 3.92 26.29
C TYR A 580 25.94 2.61 25.82
N ASP A 581 27.08 2.68 25.13
CA ASP A 581 27.92 1.56 24.67
C ASP A 581 27.14 0.48 23.86
N ASP A 582 26.10 0.91 23.12
CA ASP A 582 25.11 0.03 22.48
C ASP A 582 24.41 -0.97 23.43
N LYS A 583 24.59 -0.80 24.75
CA LYS A 583 23.98 -1.60 25.82
C LYS A 583 22.60 -1.12 26.18
N ILE A 584 22.48 0.20 26.38
CA ILE A 584 21.20 0.87 26.72
C ILE A 584 20.99 1.99 25.74
N ILE A 585 19.84 1.95 25.05
CA ILE A 585 19.41 2.97 24.13
C ILE A 585 18.09 3.53 24.65
N ALA A 586 18.06 4.81 24.95
CA ALA A 586 16.86 5.50 25.43
C ALA A 586 16.58 6.72 24.55
N SER A 587 15.33 6.98 24.25
CA SER A 587 14.93 8.22 23.58
C SER A 587 13.68 8.81 24.18
N VAL A 588 13.63 10.14 24.29
CA VAL A 588 12.44 10.90 24.63
C VAL A 588 12.28 12.01 23.63
N GLY A 589 11.05 12.36 23.31
CA GLY A 589 10.77 13.44 22.37
C GLY A 589 9.35 13.96 22.53
N ILE A 590 9.13 15.14 21.98
CA ILE A 590 7.83 15.76 21.92
C ILE A 590 7.69 16.50 20.60
N ARG A 591 6.50 16.46 20.05
CA ARG A 591 6.10 17.23 18.88
C ARG A 591 4.84 18.02 19.18
N PHE A 592 4.75 19.22 18.67
CA PHE A 592 3.60 20.10 18.74
C PHE A 592 3.15 20.43 17.32
N ASP A 593 1.91 20.12 16.97
CA ASP A 593 1.34 20.40 15.65
C ASP A 593 0.09 21.24 15.74
N LYS A 594 -0.10 22.10 14.75
CA LYS A 594 -1.38 22.78 14.46
C LYS A 594 -1.76 22.64 12.99
N SER A 595 -3.06 22.65 12.72
CA SER A 595 -3.63 22.52 11.38
C SER A 595 -4.85 23.39 11.21
N ASN A 596 -5.03 23.97 10.03
CA ASN A 596 -6.25 24.72 9.70
C ASN A 596 -7.50 23.82 9.55
N LEU A 597 -7.35 22.50 9.62
CA LEU A 597 -8.46 21.55 9.64
C LEU A 597 -9.11 21.37 11.03
N ASN A 598 -8.55 21.97 12.07
CA ASN A 598 -9.02 21.81 13.45
C ASN A 598 -10.11 22.83 13.86
N GLY A 599 -10.89 23.37 12.92
CA GLY A 599 -11.97 24.33 13.20
C GLY A 599 -11.51 25.52 14.05
N ASN A 600 -12.20 25.87 15.13
CA ASN A 600 -11.83 26.92 16.08
C ASN A 600 -10.50 26.68 16.81
N SER A 601 -9.93 25.50 16.71
CA SER A 601 -8.62 25.13 17.29
C SER A 601 -7.49 25.18 16.25
N PHE A 602 -7.67 25.87 15.13
CA PHE A 602 -6.70 25.93 14.03
C PHE A 602 -5.35 26.55 14.41
N ASP A 603 -5.31 27.41 15.43
CA ASP A 603 -4.11 28.06 15.96
C ASP A 603 -3.53 27.35 17.19
N LYS A 604 -4.23 26.37 17.75
CA LYS A 604 -3.78 25.59 18.91
C LYS A 604 -2.79 24.52 18.51
N PHE A 605 -1.73 24.39 19.29
CA PHE A 605 -0.78 23.30 19.18
C PHE A 605 -1.23 22.11 20.03
N PHE A 606 -1.30 20.94 19.39
CA PHE A 606 -1.54 19.67 20.05
C PHE A 606 -0.20 18.96 20.28
N ALA A 607 0.00 18.42 21.48
CA ALA A 607 1.26 17.79 21.89
C ALA A 607 1.24 16.28 21.65
N PHE A 608 2.35 15.74 21.11
CA PHE A 608 2.56 14.32 20.81
C PHE A 608 3.86 13.84 21.44
N PRO A 609 3.84 13.42 22.71
CA PRO A 609 5.01 12.88 23.40
C PRO A 609 5.36 11.48 22.89
N ARG A 610 6.64 11.14 22.98
CA ARG A 610 7.18 9.80 22.75
C ARG A 610 8.30 9.48 23.71
N ALA A 611 8.44 8.20 24.04
CA ALA A 611 9.56 7.68 24.80
C ALA A 611 9.84 6.23 24.38
N SER A 612 11.11 5.83 24.39
CA SER A 612 11.48 4.44 24.11
C SER A 612 12.76 4.06 24.85
N LEU A 613 12.86 2.77 25.19
CA LEU A 613 14.01 2.16 25.85
C LEU A 613 14.28 0.79 25.25
N ALA A 614 15.52 0.51 24.91
CA ALA A 614 15.99 -0.82 24.56
C ALA A 614 17.25 -1.15 25.33
N ILE A 615 17.38 -2.42 25.73
CA ILE A 615 18.52 -2.92 26.51
C ILE A 615 19.10 -4.14 25.81
N ASN A 616 20.33 -4.05 25.31
CA ASN A 616 21.05 -5.16 24.70
C ASN A 616 21.71 -6.02 25.80
N LEU A 617 20.97 -7.00 26.31
CA LEU A 617 21.42 -7.80 27.45
C LEU A 617 22.73 -8.55 27.16
N THR A 618 22.93 -9.05 25.95
CA THR A 618 24.15 -9.75 25.52
C THR A 618 25.42 -8.88 25.51
N LYS A 619 25.27 -7.55 25.60
CA LYS A 619 26.40 -6.63 25.69
C LYS A 619 26.93 -6.44 27.14
N PHE A 620 26.21 -6.94 28.17
CA PHE A 620 26.61 -6.83 29.55
C PHE A 620 27.50 -7.98 30.03
N GLY A 621 27.63 -9.06 29.27
CA GLY A 621 28.44 -10.22 29.62
C GLY A 621 28.27 -11.33 28.57
N GLU A 622 28.97 -12.43 28.77
CA GLU A 622 28.82 -13.61 27.92
C GLU A 622 27.54 -14.38 28.29
N TRP A 623 26.60 -14.39 27.41
CA TRP A 623 25.32 -15.07 27.57
C TRP A 623 25.31 -16.40 26.77
N GLY A 624 25.55 -17.52 27.49
CA GLY A 624 25.44 -18.83 26.90
C GLY A 624 26.36 -19.14 25.68
N GLY A 625 27.52 -18.46 25.61
CA GLY A 625 28.49 -18.64 24.54
C GLY A 625 27.88 -18.29 23.14
N ASN A 626 28.04 -19.19 22.16
CA ASN A 626 27.52 -19.00 20.82
C ASN A 626 25.99 -19.24 20.70
N THR A 627 25.31 -19.62 21.80
CA THR A 627 23.88 -19.97 21.73
C THR A 627 22.99 -18.73 21.66
N VAL A 628 23.24 -17.71 22.48
CA VAL A 628 22.50 -16.45 22.49
C VAL A 628 23.42 -15.32 22.02
N SER A 629 23.30 -14.95 20.75
CA SER A 629 24.12 -13.89 20.14
C SER A 629 23.53 -12.50 20.30
N GLN A 630 22.20 -12.41 20.46
CA GLN A 630 21.49 -11.16 20.73
C GLN A 630 20.28 -11.43 21.61
N LEU A 631 20.03 -10.55 22.57
CA LEU A 631 18.80 -10.49 23.35
C LEU A 631 18.55 -9.03 23.73
N LYS A 632 17.52 -8.43 23.08
CA LYS A 632 17.22 -7.00 23.22
C LYS A 632 15.74 -6.82 23.55
N PRO A 633 15.33 -6.82 24.82
CA PRO A 633 14.02 -6.32 25.21
C PRO A 633 13.91 -4.81 24.93
N ARG A 634 12.71 -4.38 24.53
CA ARG A 634 12.40 -2.99 24.22
C ARG A 634 10.98 -2.63 24.66
N ILE A 635 10.80 -1.37 25.01
CA ILE A 635 9.51 -0.76 25.31
C ILE A 635 9.45 0.59 24.62
N ALA A 636 8.30 0.91 24.04
CA ALA A 636 8.10 2.20 23.40
C ALA A 636 6.68 2.71 23.62
N TYR A 637 6.57 4.01 23.80
CA TYR A 637 5.34 4.77 23.96
C TYR A 637 5.32 5.93 22.96
N GLY A 638 4.17 6.24 22.40
CA GLY A 638 4.04 7.42 21.57
C GLY A 638 2.58 7.79 21.27
N GLN A 639 2.40 9.07 20.93
CA GLN A 639 1.12 9.63 20.52
C GLN A 639 1.20 10.19 19.09
N THR A 640 0.09 10.02 18.36
CA THR A 640 -0.15 10.58 17.02
C THR A 640 -1.56 11.11 16.93
N ALA A 641 -1.89 11.77 15.84
CA ALA A 641 -3.27 12.15 15.58
C ALA A 641 -3.71 11.88 14.15
N GLY A 642 -5.03 11.89 13.93
CA GLY A 642 -5.70 11.90 12.63
C GLY A 642 -6.46 13.22 12.47
N LEU A 643 -6.13 13.99 11.43
CA LEU A 643 -6.83 15.25 11.16
C LEU A 643 -8.25 14.99 10.64
N PRO A 644 -9.23 15.85 10.99
CA PRO A 644 -10.53 15.80 10.37
C PRO A 644 -10.43 15.93 8.84
N ASN A 645 -11.32 15.29 8.11
CA ASN A 645 -11.41 15.50 6.67
C ASN A 645 -11.73 16.97 6.36
N TRP A 646 -11.27 17.43 5.19
CA TRP A 646 -11.55 18.79 4.73
C TRP A 646 -13.07 19.06 4.69
N GLY A 647 -13.51 20.23 5.14
CA GLY A 647 -14.91 20.62 5.17
C GLY A 647 -15.67 20.25 6.45
N VAL A 648 -15.18 19.28 7.25
CA VAL A 648 -15.84 18.83 8.49
C VAL A 648 -16.10 19.96 9.49
N PRO A 649 -15.21 20.94 9.69
CA PRO A 649 -15.48 22.05 10.60
C PRO A 649 -16.57 23.01 10.13
N PHE A 650 -16.91 23.06 8.85
CA PHE A 650 -17.73 24.11 8.26
C PHE A 650 -19.02 23.56 7.65
N SER A 651 -20.12 24.29 7.89
CA SER A 651 -21.38 24.03 7.20
C SER A 651 -21.28 24.53 5.76
N GLN A 652 -21.53 23.65 4.82
CA GLN A 652 -21.51 23.97 3.40
C GLN A 652 -22.87 24.53 2.95
N LEU A 653 -22.83 25.42 1.98
CA LEU A 653 -24.01 25.91 1.27
C LEU A 653 -24.05 25.27 -0.11
N ASN A 654 -25.18 24.67 -0.45
CA ASN A 654 -25.41 24.07 -1.76
C ASN A 654 -26.08 25.11 -2.67
N VAL A 655 -25.60 25.22 -3.90
CA VAL A 655 -26.26 26.05 -4.91
C VAL A 655 -27.49 25.32 -5.43
N VAL A 656 -28.62 25.98 -5.42
CA VAL A 656 -29.89 25.46 -5.93
C VAL A 656 -30.49 26.45 -6.92
N GLY A 657 -31.13 25.95 -7.94
CA GLY A 657 -31.93 26.76 -8.86
C GLY A 657 -33.41 26.69 -8.46
N THR A 658 -34.03 27.82 -8.19
CA THR A 658 -35.47 27.90 -7.89
C THR A 658 -36.08 28.95 -8.79
N GLY A 659 -37.02 28.52 -9.67
CA GLY A 659 -37.72 29.43 -10.59
C GLY A 659 -36.78 30.16 -11.57
N GLY A 660 -35.65 29.56 -11.97
CA GLY A 660 -34.67 30.17 -12.88
C GLY A 660 -33.65 31.09 -12.16
N LEU A 661 -33.80 31.30 -10.87
CA LEU A 661 -32.87 32.08 -10.06
C LEU A 661 -31.92 31.17 -9.27
N GLY A 662 -30.65 31.56 -9.15
CA GLY A 662 -29.68 30.91 -8.28
C GLY A 662 -29.97 31.22 -6.82
N GLY A 663 -29.98 30.19 -5.98
CA GLY A 663 -30.14 30.32 -4.53
C GLY A 663 -29.12 29.46 -3.80
N LEU A 664 -29.02 29.63 -2.47
CA LEU A 664 -28.19 28.84 -1.60
C LEU A 664 -29.06 28.15 -0.54
N THR A 665 -28.84 26.84 -0.34
CA THR A 665 -29.45 26.10 0.77
C THR A 665 -28.34 25.55 1.68
N PRO A 666 -28.55 25.48 3.00
CA PRO A 666 -27.63 24.75 3.87
C PRO A 666 -27.51 23.28 3.46
N SER A 667 -26.32 22.72 3.60
CA SER A 667 -26.13 21.27 3.50
C SER A 667 -26.98 20.56 4.57
N THR A 668 -27.43 19.36 4.25
CA THR A 668 -28.13 18.50 5.23
C THR A 668 -27.20 18.01 6.34
N THR A 669 -25.88 18.21 6.21
CA THR A 669 -24.91 17.95 7.27
C THR A 669 -24.30 19.24 7.76
N LEU A 670 -24.45 19.54 9.05
CA LEU A 670 -23.80 20.66 9.71
C LEU A 670 -22.33 20.37 9.99
N GLY A 671 -21.48 21.34 9.68
CA GLY A 671 -20.11 21.35 10.16
C GLY A 671 -20.06 21.59 11.69
N ASN A 672 -18.97 21.14 12.29
CA ASN A 672 -18.69 21.37 13.70
C ASN A 672 -17.36 22.10 13.86
N VAL A 673 -17.44 23.39 14.13
CA VAL A 673 -16.24 24.24 14.33
C VAL A 673 -15.43 23.87 15.57
N ASN A 674 -16.00 23.11 16.51
CA ASN A 674 -15.33 22.66 17.74
C ASN A 674 -14.71 21.28 17.61
N ILE A 675 -14.69 20.72 16.41
CA ILE A 675 -14.10 19.40 16.14
C ILE A 675 -12.61 19.40 16.52
N GLN A 676 -12.16 18.30 17.09
CA GLN A 676 -10.76 18.07 17.47
C GLN A 676 -10.17 16.91 16.65
N PRO A 677 -8.84 16.87 16.48
CA PRO A 677 -8.20 15.72 15.85
C PRO A 677 -8.43 14.44 16.65
N GLU A 678 -8.61 13.32 15.95
CA GLU A 678 -8.56 11.99 16.56
C GLU A 678 -7.17 11.73 17.11
N ARG A 679 -7.01 11.26 18.34
CA ARG A 679 -5.70 11.03 18.98
C ARG A 679 -5.46 9.55 19.18
N ALA A 680 -4.27 9.07 18.83
CA ALA A 680 -3.85 7.69 19.10
C ALA A 680 -2.67 7.65 20.05
N THR A 681 -2.78 6.79 21.08
CA THR A 681 -1.70 6.49 22.03
C THR A 681 -1.36 5.02 21.92
N GLU A 682 -0.09 4.68 21.83
CA GLU A 682 0.35 3.29 21.72
C GLU A 682 1.45 2.98 22.72
N LEU A 683 1.30 1.84 23.37
CA LEU A 683 2.32 1.20 24.18
C LEU A 683 2.72 -0.12 23.50
N GLU A 684 4.02 -0.28 23.29
CA GLU A 684 4.62 -1.40 22.59
C GLU A 684 5.68 -2.06 23.47
N TYR A 685 5.65 -3.39 23.53
CA TYR A 685 6.68 -4.22 24.14
C TYR A 685 7.27 -5.12 23.06
N GLY A 686 8.57 -5.26 23.03
CA GLY A 686 9.22 -6.12 22.07
C GLY A 686 10.44 -6.82 22.61
N VAL A 687 10.81 -7.89 21.93
CA VAL A 687 12.07 -8.60 22.13
C VAL A 687 12.65 -8.94 20.77
N ASP A 688 13.85 -8.45 20.51
CA ASP A 688 14.65 -8.87 19.37
C ASP A 688 15.72 -9.84 19.85
N PHE A 689 15.86 -10.98 19.19
CA PHE A 689 16.81 -12.00 19.57
C PHE A 689 17.58 -12.60 18.39
N GLY A 690 18.77 -13.06 18.66
CA GLY A 690 19.62 -13.82 17.76
C GLY A 690 20.19 -15.05 18.48
N LEU A 691 20.07 -16.20 17.86
CA LEU A 691 20.53 -17.48 18.41
C LEU A 691 21.52 -18.14 17.45
N PHE A 692 22.42 -18.98 18.01
CA PHE A 692 23.40 -19.77 17.28
C PHE A 692 24.25 -18.90 16.32
N SER A 693 24.90 -17.89 16.88
CA SER A 693 25.67 -16.87 16.14
C SER A 693 24.80 -16.18 15.07
N ASN A 694 23.56 -15.80 15.44
CA ASN A 694 22.53 -15.22 14.59
C ASN A 694 22.06 -16.12 13.45
N ARG A 695 22.24 -17.44 13.50
CA ARG A 695 21.65 -18.35 12.52
C ARG A 695 20.12 -18.33 12.56
N VAL A 696 19.56 -18.11 13.74
CA VAL A 696 18.14 -17.81 13.95
C VAL A 696 18.03 -16.41 14.50
N THR A 697 17.27 -15.54 13.84
CA THR A 697 16.97 -14.19 14.31
C THR A 697 15.46 -14.03 14.43
N GLY A 698 15.00 -13.24 15.39
CA GLY A 698 13.58 -13.05 15.58
C GLY A 698 13.24 -11.72 16.24
N GLU A 699 12.02 -11.31 15.97
CA GLU A 699 11.39 -10.13 16.53
C GLU A 699 9.98 -10.52 16.96
N ILE A 700 9.66 -10.27 18.23
CA ILE A 700 8.31 -10.44 18.79
C ILE A 700 7.87 -9.09 19.32
N THR A 701 6.71 -8.62 18.91
CA THR A 701 6.14 -7.36 19.35
C THR A 701 4.70 -7.55 19.80
N LEU A 702 4.40 -7.05 20.99
CA LEU A 702 3.04 -6.91 21.53
C LEU A 702 2.72 -5.42 21.57
N TYR A 703 1.52 -5.06 21.16
CA TYR A 703 1.09 -3.67 21.16
C TYR A 703 -0.34 -3.49 21.72
N ASN A 704 -0.56 -2.32 22.30
CA ASN A 704 -1.87 -1.83 22.70
C ASN A 704 -2.00 -0.37 22.27
N LYS A 705 -2.75 -0.15 21.18
CA LYS A 705 -3.07 1.16 20.61
C LYS A 705 -4.47 1.56 21.04
N LYS A 706 -4.61 2.74 21.67
CA LYS A 706 -5.89 3.36 21.99
C LYS A 706 -6.08 4.57 21.10
N VAL A 707 -7.25 4.68 20.47
CA VAL A 707 -7.63 5.84 19.66
C VAL A 707 -8.79 6.52 20.36
N PHE A 708 -8.62 7.81 20.65
CA PHE A 708 -9.55 8.65 21.37
C PHE A 708 -10.17 9.68 20.44
N ASP A 709 -11.35 10.16 20.84
CA ASP A 709 -12.02 11.28 20.20
C ASP A 709 -12.34 11.02 18.72
N LEU A 710 -12.63 9.76 18.35
CA LEU A 710 -13.02 9.38 17.01
C LEU A 710 -14.21 10.21 16.53
N ILE A 711 -14.06 10.78 15.35
CA ILE A 711 -15.05 11.64 14.73
C ILE A 711 -16.17 10.79 14.15
N GLN A 712 -17.40 11.01 14.62
CA GLN A 712 -18.58 10.24 14.24
C GLN A 712 -19.70 11.14 13.76
N PRO A 713 -20.52 10.70 12.77
CA PRO A 713 -21.75 11.38 12.42
C PRO A 713 -22.80 11.14 13.54
N LEU A 714 -23.39 12.23 14.00
CA LEU A 714 -24.53 12.26 14.91
C LEU A 714 -25.77 12.62 14.10
N VAL A 715 -26.75 11.74 14.05
CA VAL A 715 -28.06 12.01 13.47
C VAL A 715 -28.79 13.04 14.34
N THR A 716 -29.30 14.09 13.73
CA THR A 716 -30.02 15.18 14.42
C THR A 716 -31.52 14.98 14.30
N ALA A 717 -32.28 15.61 15.22
CA ALA A 717 -33.74 15.58 15.14
C ALA A 717 -34.20 16.29 13.83
N PRO A 718 -35.19 15.78 13.11
CA PRO A 718 -35.69 16.38 11.88
C PRO A 718 -36.12 17.84 12.01
N THR A 719 -36.56 18.24 13.21
CA THR A 719 -36.95 19.62 13.57
C THR A 719 -35.79 20.62 13.49
N THR A 720 -34.55 20.18 13.47
CA THR A 720 -33.37 21.05 13.29
C THR A 720 -33.17 21.49 11.84
N GLY A 721 -33.89 20.91 10.88
CA GLY A 721 -33.73 21.17 9.43
C GLY A 721 -32.48 20.55 8.82
N VAL A 722 -31.69 19.81 9.59
CA VAL A 722 -30.49 19.11 9.13
C VAL A 722 -30.55 17.65 9.54
N SER A 723 -29.98 16.75 8.75
CA SER A 723 -30.02 15.31 9.00
C SER A 723 -28.90 14.82 9.93
N SER A 724 -27.76 15.51 9.95
CA SER A 724 -26.62 15.09 10.76
C SER A 724 -25.64 16.23 11.05
N THR A 725 -24.81 16.02 12.07
CA THR A 725 -23.59 16.76 12.36
C THR A 725 -22.47 15.78 12.68
N VAL A 726 -21.23 16.25 12.83
CA VAL A 726 -20.10 15.41 13.23
C VAL A 726 -19.58 15.80 14.60
N VAL A 727 -19.25 14.80 15.42
CA VAL A 727 -18.79 15.00 16.80
C VAL A 727 -17.66 14.04 17.15
N ASN A 728 -16.81 14.41 18.11
CA ASN A 728 -15.83 13.49 18.70
C ASN A 728 -16.54 12.63 19.76
N ALA A 729 -16.97 11.41 19.43
CA ALA A 729 -17.94 10.66 20.23
C ALA A 729 -17.59 9.19 20.45
N ALA A 730 -16.42 8.74 20.10
CA ALA A 730 -16.03 7.36 20.31
C ALA A 730 -14.55 7.19 20.63
N ASP A 731 -14.23 6.11 21.35
CA ASP A 731 -12.87 5.63 21.57
C ASP A 731 -12.79 4.16 21.18
N MET A 732 -11.62 3.71 20.73
CA MET A 732 -11.37 2.30 20.43
C MET A 732 -9.98 1.86 20.85
N THR A 733 -9.81 0.54 20.99
CA THR A 733 -8.51 -0.10 21.21
C THR A 733 -8.21 -1.08 20.10
N ASN A 734 -6.90 -1.18 19.74
CA ASN A 734 -6.35 -2.23 18.91
C ASN A 734 -5.22 -2.92 19.69
N ARG A 735 -5.32 -4.24 19.84
CA ARG A 735 -4.33 -5.06 20.56
C ARG A 735 -3.89 -6.21 19.69
N GLY A 736 -2.61 -6.48 19.64
CA GLY A 736 -2.13 -7.55 18.78
C GLY A 736 -0.71 -8.01 19.09
N VAL A 737 -0.33 -9.04 18.36
CA VAL A 737 0.98 -9.67 18.39
C VAL A 737 1.53 -9.74 16.98
N GLU A 738 2.79 -9.40 16.83
CA GLU A 738 3.56 -9.51 15.59
C GLU A 738 4.80 -10.36 15.86
N ILE A 739 5.04 -11.38 15.04
CA ILE A 739 6.22 -12.26 15.13
C ILE A 739 6.83 -12.37 13.74
N THR A 740 8.12 -12.09 13.66
CA THR A 740 8.93 -12.31 12.47
C THR A 740 10.16 -13.09 12.87
N LEU A 741 10.37 -14.26 12.26
CA LEU A 741 11.56 -15.07 12.46
C LEU A 741 12.35 -15.16 11.16
N GLY A 742 13.66 -15.23 11.22
CA GLY A 742 14.52 -15.48 10.07
C GLY A 742 15.52 -16.56 10.42
N THR A 743 15.67 -17.59 9.59
CA THR A 743 16.63 -18.65 9.84
C THR A 743 17.30 -19.15 8.56
N ASP A 744 18.61 -19.36 8.64
CA ASP A 744 19.36 -20.14 7.65
C ASP A 744 19.23 -21.62 8.01
N VAL A 745 18.24 -22.32 7.45
CA VAL A 745 17.99 -23.75 7.68
C VAL A 745 19.19 -24.56 7.22
N VAL A 746 19.70 -24.26 6.02
CA VAL A 746 20.92 -24.80 5.45
C VAL A 746 21.82 -23.66 5.04
N LYS A 747 23.07 -23.70 5.43
CA LYS A 747 24.11 -22.76 5.01
C LYS A 747 25.43 -23.47 4.80
N ASN A 748 25.77 -23.74 3.55
CA ASN A 748 27.04 -24.30 3.16
C ASN A 748 27.52 -23.68 1.83
N LYS A 749 28.66 -24.11 1.30
CA LYS A 749 29.22 -23.55 0.06
C LYS A 749 28.38 -23.79 -1.20
N SER A 750 27.48 -24.78 -1.18
CA SER A 750 26.69 -25.18 -2.35
C SER A 750 25.24 -24.75 -2.28
N ILE A 751 24.69 -24.67 -1.06
CA ILE A 751 23.29 -24.36 -0.80
C ILE A 751 23.16 -23.41 0.38
N THR A 752 22.40 -22.35 0.20
CA THR A 752 21.88 -21.50 1.29
C THR A 752 20.36 -21.52 1.22
N TRP A 753 19.72 -21.98 2.27
CA TRP A 753 18.27 -21.96 2.39
C TRP A 753 17.85 -21.11 3.57
N PHE A 754 17.32 -19.93 3.25
CA PHE A 754 16.76 -18.98 4.20
C PHE A 754 15.24 -19.11 4.25
N VAL A 755 14.66 -19.13 5.44
CA VAL A 755 13.23 -19.21 5.71
C VAL A 755 12.83 -18.12 6.68
N GLN A 756 11.74 -17.40 6.36
CA GLN A 756 11.21 -16.32 7.18
C GLN A 756 9.71 -16.50 7.39
N PRO A 757 9.26 -17.17 8.47
CA PRO A 757 7.88 -17.16 8.90
C PRO A 757 7.51 -15.80 9.53
N ILE A 758 6.33 -15.33 9.21
CA ILE A 758 5.73 -14.10 9.69
C ILE A 758 4.33 -14.43 10.20
N PHE A 759 4.03 -14.07 11.44
CA PHE A 759 2.73 -14.32 12.06
C PHE A 759 2.23 -13.06 12.74
N TRP A 760 0.94 -12.79 12.62
CA TRP A 760 0.33 -11.68 13.35
C TRP A 760 -1.18 -11.84 13.49
N PHE A 761 -1.72 -11.15 14.52
CA PHE A 761 -3.14 -10.91 14.66
C PHE A 761 -3.40 -9.55 15.30
N ASN A 762 -4.60 -9.01 15.09
CA ASN A 762 -5.12 -7.81 15.73
C ASN A 762 -6.52 -8.07 16.27
N ARG A 763 -6.88 -7.39 17.38
CA ARG A 763 -8.23 -7.34 17.96
C ARG A 763 -8.57 -5.89 18.24
N SER A 764 -9.69 -5.46 17.67
CA SER A 764 -10.21 -4.11 17.81
C SER A 764 -11.48 -4.11 18.65
N GLU A 765 -11.68 -3.07 19.47
CA GLU A 765 -12.86 -2.92 20.31
C GLU A 765 -13.19 -1.44 20.50
N ILE A 766 -14.46 -1.07 20.36
CA ILE A 766 -14.97 0.26 20.68
C ILE A 766 -15.15 0.33 22.19
N THR A 767 -14.37 1.15 22.88
CA THR A 767 -14.37 1.22 24.35
C THR A 767 -15.29 2.30 24.92
N ARG A 768 -15.61 3.33 24.12
CA ARG A 768 -16.56 4.40 24.43
C ARG A 768 -17.36 4.76 23.18
N LEU A 769 -18.65 5.03 23.35
CA LEU A 769 -19.54 5.53 22.31
C LEU A 769 -20.59 6.44 22.94
N ASP A 770 -20.47 7.75 22.72
CA ASP A 770 -21.35 8.78 23.34
C ASP A 770 -22.56 9.13 22.46
N ILE A 771 -22.75 8.41 21.37
CA ILE A 771 -23.89 8.50 20.47
C ILE A 771 -24.58 7.14 20.41
N PRO A 772 -25.82 7.05 19.94
CA PRO A 772 -26.49 5.76 19.73
C PRO A 772 -25.68 4.84 18.84
N GLU A 773 -25.76 3.52 19.11
CA GLU A 773 -25.18 2.54 18.21
C GLU A 773 -25.72 2.73 16.78
N ARG A 774 -24.89 2.45 15.78
CA ARG A 774 -25.29 2.64 14.40
C ARG A 774 -24.73 1.57 13.48
N LEU A 775 -25.44 1.35 12.40
CA LEU A 775 -24.93 0.58 11.27
C LEU A 775 -24.24 1.51 10.27
N THR A 776 -23.23 1.00 9.58
CA THR A 776 -22.51 1.75 8.57
C THR A 776 -21.99 0.81 7.49
N GLY A 777 -21.80 1.34 6.29
CA GLY A 777 -21.29 0.58 5.14
C GLY A 777 -22.18 -0.61 4.74
N GLY A 778 -21.65 -1.49 3.90
CA GLY A 778 -22.37 -2.64 3.38
C GLY A 778 -23.54 -2.28 2.47
N PHE A 779 -24.47 -3.21 2.30
CA PHE A 779 -25.65 -3.09 1.43
C PHE A 779 -26.98 -3.35 2.16
N GLY A 780 -27.05 -2.89 3.39
CA GLY A 780 -28.23 -3.09 4.22
C GLY A 780 -28.15 -4.35 5.09
N ALA A 781 -29.08 -4.41 6.03
CA ALA A 781 -29.12 -5.45 7.05
C ALA A 781 -29.32 -6.87 6.47
N THR A 782 -29.94 -6.99 5.31
CA THR A 782 -30.16 -8.27 4.62
C THR A 782 -28.85 -8.94 4.21
N PHE A 783 -27.87 -8.16 3.75
CA PHE A 783 -26.61 -8.67 3.18
C PHE A 783 -25.41 -8.55 4.12
N GLY A 784 -25.56 -7.80 5.20
CA GLY A 784 -24.52 -7.53 6.19
C GLY A 784 -24.00 -6.10 6.16
N GLN A 785 -23.82 -5.56 7.36
CA GLN A 785 -23.31 -4.22 7.61
C GLN A 785 -22.33 -4.22 8.77
N TRP A 786 -21.50 -3.20 8.88
CA TRP A 786 -20.69 -2.97 10.08
C TRP A 786 -21.54 -2.33 11.16
N ARG A 787 -21.32 -2.75 12.40
CA ARG A 787 -22.02 -2.23 13.57
C ARG A 787 -21.05 -1.49 14.47
N ILE A 788 -21.26 -0.21 14.64
CA ILE A 788 -20.52 0.63 15.57
C ILE A 788 -21.27 0.60 16.91
N LYS A 789 -20.77 -0.19 17.85
CA LYS A 789 -21.33 -0.42 19.18
C LYS A 789 -20.24 -0.57 20.22
N GLN A 790 -20.42 0.03 21.40
CA GLN A 790 -19.49 -0.11 22.53
C GLN A 790 -19.36 -1.58 22.97
N GLY A 791 -18.12 -2.02 23.25
CA GLY A 791 -17.79 -3.38 23.66
C GLY A 791 -17.62 -4.36 22.51
N PHE A 792 -17.72 -3.90 21.25
CA PHE A 792 -17.60 -4.75 20.06
C PHE A 792 -16.54 -4.23 19.09
N SER A 793 -16.11 -5.11 18.17
CA SER A 793 -15.21 -4.73 17.11
C SER A 793 -15.86 -3.74 16.13
N PRO A 794 -15.19 -2.65 15.72
CA PRO A 794 -15.71 -1.74 14.70
C PRO A 794 -15.83 -2.40 13.31
N THR A 795 -15.18 -3.53 13.11
CA THR A 795 -15.22 -4.33 11.87
C THR A 795 -16.12 -5.57 12.00
N GLN A 796 -16.91 -5.66 13.10
CA GLN A 796 -17.93 -6.68 13.25
C GLN A 796 -19.00 -6.53 12.16
N ILE A 797 -19.32 -7.63 11.50
CA ILE A 797 -20.38 -7.70 10.49
C ILE A 797 -21.63 -8.32 11.12
N VAL A 798 -22.72 -7.60 11.01
CA VAL A 798 -24.03 -8.01 11.50
C VAL A 798 -25.08 -7.96 10.38
N GLY A 799 -26.16 -8.67 10.54
CA GLY A 799 -27.30 -8.64 9.64
C GLY A 799 -28.62 -8.78 10.39
N GLN A 800 -29.68 -8.97 9.64
CA GLN A 800 -31.03 -9.12 10.21
C GLN A 800 -31.09 -10.19 11.30
N PRO A 801 -31.92 -10.01 12.35
CA PRO A 801 -32.19 -11.05 13.32
C PRO A 801 -32.73 -12.32 12.62
N ARG A 802 -32.25 -13.50 13.07
CA ARG A 802 -32.67 -14.79 12.53
C ARG A 802 -33.48 -15.60 13.55
N THR A 803 -33.83 -14.99 14.67
CA THR A 803 -34.53 -15.62 15.77
C THR A 803 -35.82 -14.89 16.18
N LEU A 804 -36.07 -13.73 15.59
CA LEU A 804 -37.22 -12.88 15.88
C LEU A 804 -38.04 -12.64 14.63
N PRO A 805 -39.39 -12.66 14.72
CA PRO A 805 -40.25 -12.20 13.65
C PRO A 805 -39.97 -10.72 13.32
N VAL A 806 -40.22 -10.31 12.09
CA VAL A 806 -40.07 -8.90 11.67
C VAL A 806 -41.04 -7.97 12.37
N THR A 807 -42.13 -8.54 12.94
CA THR A 807 -43.14 -7.82 13.74
C THR A 807 -42.77 -7.68 15.23
N ASP A 808 -41.67 -8.35 15.66
CA ASP A 808 -41.25 -8.24 17.06
C ASP A 808 -40.74 -6.82 17.35
N PRO A 809 -41.17 -6.17 18.45
CA PRO A 809 -40.70 -4.84 18.82
C PRO A 809 -39.16 -4.71 18.94
N ASN A 810 -38.50 -5.79 19.29
CA ASN A 810 -37.04 -5.83 19.42
C ASN A 810 -36.31 -6.14 18.10
N TYR A 811 -37.02 -6.42 17.01
CA TYR A 811 -36.42 -6.82 15.73
C TYR A 811 -35.40 -5.79 15.23
N ALA A 812 -35.76 -4.51 15.26
CA ALA A 812 -34.92 -3.43 14.77
C ALA A 812 -33.64 -3.18 15.61
N THR A 813 -33.58 -3.70 16.82
CA THR A 813 -32.47 -3.55 17.77
C THR A 813 -31.67 -4.82 17.97
N SER A 814 -32.17 -5.96 17.48
CA SER A 814 -31.54 -7.27 17.57
C SER A 814 -30.80 -7.59 16.26
N TRP A 815 -29.54 -8.00 16.38
CA TRP A 815 -28.69 -8.25 15.22
C TRP A 815 -28.05 -9.63 15.32
N THR A 816 -28.04 -10.36 14.22
CA THR A 816 -27.23 -11.57 14.06
C THR A 816 -25.79 -11.19 13.75
N VAL A 817 -24.83 -11.70 14.53
CA VAL A 817 -23.40 -11.51 14.31
C VAL A 817 -22.88 -12.60 13.39
N TYR A 818 -22.38 -12.23 12.21
CA TYR A 818 -21.78 -13.16 11.25
C TYR A 818 -20.27 -13.34 11.47
N GLY A 819 -19.59 -12.35 12.06
CA GLY A 819 -18.16 -12.44 12.33
C GLY A 819 -17.48 -11.09 12.23
N ASP A 820 -16.18 -11.14 11.94
CA ASP A 820 -15.34 -9.96 11.85
C ASP A 820 -14.63 -9.92 10.48
N GLN A 821 -14.51 -8.74 9.88
CA GLN A 821 -13.73 -8.53 8.67
C GLN A 821 -12.23 -8.75 8.91
N GLN A 822 -11.75 -8.47 10.13
CA GLN A 822 -10.35 -8.75 10.48
C GLN A 822 -10.13 -10.25 10.65
N PRO A 823 -9.03 -10.79 10.12
CA PRO A 823 -8.72 -12.22 10.27
C PRO A 823 -8.43 -12.56 11.73
N LYS A 824 -8.72 -13.81 12.10
CA LYS A 824 -8.28 -14.34 13.40
C LYS A 824 -6.78 -14.31 13.53
N PHE A 825 -6.06 -14.61 12.46
CA PHE A 825 -4.62 -14.40 12.32
C PHE A 825 -4.23 -14.48 10.85
N GLU A 826 -3.03 -13.98 10.55
CA GLU A 826 -2.38 -14.16 9.25
C GLU A 826 -0.99 -14.73 9.45
N PHE A 827 -0.62 -15.65 8.56
CA PHE A 827 0.68 -16.31 8.53
C PHE A 827 1.25 -16.23 7.12
N SER A 828 2.51 -15.82 7.02
CA SER A 828 3.26 -15.86 5.76
C SER A 828 4.55 -16.63 5.93
N LEU A 829 4.98 -17.30 4.87
CA LEU A 829 6.25 -18.02 4.82
C LEU A 829 7.03 -17.60 3.59
N ASN A 830 8.05 -16.78 3.80
CA ASN A 830 8.97 -16.39 2.76
C ASN A 830 10.17 -17.34 2.74
N GLN A 831 10.52 -17.86 1.57
CA GLN A 831 11.61 -18.80 1.39
C GLN A 831 12.54 -18.33 0.28
N ARG A 832 13.83 -18.50 0.48
CA ARG A 832 14.85 -18.21 -0.52
C ARG A 832 15.92 -19.29 -0.46
N ILE A 833 16.18 -19.94 -1.60
CA ILE A 833 17.16 -21.00 -1.75
C ILE A 833 18.13 -20.62 -2.85
N SER A 834 19.40 -20.41 -2.49
CA SER A 834 20.48 -20.26 -3.47
C SER A 834 21.21 -21.60 -3.57
N PHE A 835 21.38 -22.13 -4.77
CA PHE A 835 21.98 -23.45 -4.99
C PHE A 835 22.80 -23.46 -6.30
N LEU A 836 23.70 -24.43 -6.40
CA LEU A 836 24.61 -24.58 -7.56
C LEU A 836 25.36 -23.27 -7.90
N LYS A 837 25.62 -22.42 -6.92
CA LYS A 837 26.27 -21.10 -6.98
C LYS A 837 25.53 -20.01 -7.77
N ASN A 838 24.76 -20.39 -8.79
CA ASN A 838 24.20 -19.47 -9.78
C ASN A 838 22.67 -19.44 -9.82
N PHE A 839 22.00 -20.36 -9.17
CA PHE A 839 20.54 -20.43 -9.12
C PHE A 839 20.01 -19.85 -7.81
N GLU A 840 18.92 -19.10 -7.91
CA GLU A 840 18.17 -18.58 -6.78
C GLU A 840 16.68 -18.89 -6.98
N PHE A 841 16.11 -19.70 -6.09
CA PHE A 841 14.68 -19.95 -5.99
C PHE A 841 14.10 -19.17 -4.83
N SER A 842 12.92 -18.58 -5.01
CA SER A 842 12.18 -17.91 -3.95
C SER A 842 10.69 -18.20 -4.05
N ALA A 843 10.02 -18.26 -2.88
CA ALA A 843 8.58 -18.46 -2.79
C ALA A 843 8.00 -17.75 -1.56
N LEU A 844 6.82 -17.15 -1.72
CA LEU A 844 6.03 -16.53 -0.65
C LEU A 844 4.67 -17.21 -0.57
N LEU A 845 4.43 -17.91 0.53
CA LEU A 845 3.13 -18.47 0.91
C LEU A 845 2.46 -17.51 1.89
N ASN A 846 1.15 -17.29 1.73
CA ASN A 846 0.37 -16.46 2.63
C ASN A 846 -0.95 -17.15 2.98
N TYR A 847 -1.21 -17.31 4.27
CA TYR A 847 -2.41 -17.91 4.83
C TYR A 847 -3.15 -16.90 5.71
N ARG A 848 -4.43 -16.68 5.41
CA ARG A 848 -5.32 -15.85 6.22
C ARG A 848 -6.43 -16.71 6.78
N HIS A 849 -6.60 -16.67 8.12
CA HIS A 849 -7.52 -17.56 8.82
C HIS A 849 -8.76 -16.85 9.31
N LYS A 850 -9.92 -17.32 8.87
CA LYS A 850 -11.27 -16.93 9.32
C LYS A 850 -11.47 -15.42 9.42
N PHE A 851 -11.89 -14.80 8.35
CA PHE A 851 -12.39 -13.43 8.26
C PHE A 851 -13.72 -13.45 7.50
N THR A 852 -14.53 -12.42 7.71
CA THR A 852 -15.88 -12.38 7.14
C THR A 852 -15.92 -11.46 5.93
N VAL A 853 -16.52 -11.95 4.84
CA VAL A 853 -16.74 -11.23 3.58
C VAL A 853 -18.23 -11.11 3.32
N VAL A 854 -18.69 -9.91 3.01
CA VAL A 854 -20.04 -9.65 2.50
C VAL A 854 -20.01 -9.81 0.99
N SER A 855 -20.73 -10.80 0.46
CA SER A 855 -20.80 -11.03 -0.99
C SER A 855 -22.18 -10.65 -1.53
N LEU A 856 -22.27 -9.47 -2.15
CA LEU A 856 -23.44 -9.08 -2.91
C LEU A 856 -23.37 -9.60 -4.36
N ALA A 857 -22.19 -9.89 -4.87
CA ALA A 857 -22.03 -10.47 -6.20
C ALA A 857 -22.80 -11.78 -6.35
N ARG A 858 -22.80 -12.65 -5.33
CA ARG A 858 -23.55 -13.91 -5.33
C ARG A 858 -25.05 -13.69 -5.54
N VAL A 859 -25.64 -12.67 -4.91
CA VAL A 859 -27.07 -12.35 -5.05
C VAL A 859 -27.41 -12.09 -6.52
N LEU A 860 -26.64 -11.20 -7.15
CA LEU A 860 -26.87 -10.83 -8.56
C LEU A 860 -26.73 -12.05 -9.50
N TRP A 861 -25.71 -12.89 -9.24
CA TRP A 861 -25.47 -14.08 -10.05
C TRP A 861 -26.57 -15.14 -9.87
N ASP A 862 -27.13 -15.29 -8.68
CA ASP A 862 -28.23 -16.21 -8.43
C ASP A 862 -29.53 -15.69 -9.06
N GLU A 863 -29.83 -14.41 -8.93
CA GLU A 863 -30.96 -13.77 -9.61
C GLU A 863 -30.84 -13.88 -11.14
N GLY A 864 -29.63 -13.76 -11.66
CA GLY A 864 -29.30 -13.96 -13.04
C GLY A 864 -29.34 -15.42 -13.52
N GLY A 865 -29.11 -16.39 -12.64
CA GLY A 865 -29.10 -17.81 -12.97
C GLY A 865 -27.90 -18.26 -13.82
N ASN A 866 -26.80 -17.53 -13.83
CA ASN A 866 -25.69 -17.69 -14.78
C ASN A 866 -24.43 -18.38 -14.22
N THR A 867 -24.45 -18.87 -12.98
CA THR A 867 -23.29 -19.56 -12.39
C THR A 867 -23.35 -21.08 -12.54
N SER A 868 -22.20 -21.74 -12.62
CA SER A 868 -22.12 -23.22 -12.74
C SER A 868 -22.69 -23.93 -11.51
N ASP A 869 -22.64 -23.36 -10.32
CA ASP A 869 -23.20 -23.93 -9.11
C ASP A 869 -24.71 -23.68 -8.96
N TRP A 870 -25.29 -22.84 -9.82
CA TRP A 870 -26.70 -22.47 -9.72
C TRP A 870 -27.62 -23.68 -9.86
N ASN A 871 -27.25 -24.65 -10.72
CA ASN A 871 -28.01 -25.88 -10.95
C ASN A 871 -27.64 -27.01 -9.96
N GLY A 872 -26.59 -26.83 -9.14
CA GLY A 872 -26.28 -27.78 -8.03
C GLY A 872 -27.40 -27.77 -7.01
N THR A 873 -27.54 -28.87 -6.27
CA THR A 873 -28.62 -29.08 -5.28
C THR A 873 -28.06 -29.43 -3.90
N ASP A 874 -26.79 -29.11 -3.66
CA ASP A 874 -25.98 -29.52 -2.50
C ASP A 874 -25.74 -28.39 -1.48
N GLU A 875 -26.49 -27.29 -1.58
CA GLU A 875 -26.38 -26.19 -0.60
C GLU A 875 -26.71 -26.70 0.81
N VAL A 876 -25.97 -26.24 1.80
CA VAL A 876 -26.12 -26.68 3.19
C VAL A 876 -27.53 -26.39 3.70
N GLY A 877 -28.21 -27.44 4.15
CA GLY A 877 -29.59 -27.37 4.65
C GLY A 877 -30.66 -27.41 3.55
N SER A 878 -30.27 -27.56 2.27
CA SER A 878 -31.20 -27.75 1.16
C SER A 878 -31.90 -29.13 1.20
N ASP A 879 -32.94 -29.29 0.38
CA ASP A 879 -33.66 -30.55 0.22
C ASP A 879 -32.98 -31.55 -0.73
N GLY A 880 -31.79 -31.20 -1.25
CA GLY A 880 -31.06 -31.99 -2.22
C GLY A 880 -31.72 -32.12 -3.60
N LYS A 881 -32.73 -31.30 -3.90
CA LYS A 881 -33.49 -31.31 -5.15
C LYS A 881 -33.61 -29.91 -5.77
N THR A 882 -33.83 -28.91 -4.93
CA THR A 882 -33.96 -27.51 -5.37
C THR A 882 -32.59 -26.98 -5.81
N PRO A 883 -32.47 -26.37 -7.01
CA PRO A 883 -31.25 -25.72 -7.44
C PRO A 883 -30.70 -24.75 -6.41
N ASN A 884 -29.39 -24.76 -6.20
CA ASN A 884 -28.72 -23.94 -5.17
C ASN A 884 -29.08 -22.45 -5.29
N GLY A 885 -29.12 -21.90 -6.51
CA GLY A 885 -29.53 -20.51 -6.73
C GLY A 885 -30.95 -20.21 -6.27
N ILE A 886 -31.89 -21.12 -6.56
CA ILE A 886 -33.29 -21.02 -6.12
C ILE A 886 -33.39 -21.23 -4.60
N TYR A 887 -32.68 -22.22 -4.07
CA TYR A 887 -32.65 -22.42 -2.62
C TYR A 887 -32.20 -21.14 -1.89
N ARG A 888 -31.10 -20.51 -2.31
CA ARG A 888 -30.60 -19.28 -1.71
C ARG A 888 -31.58 -18.10 -1.85
N GLN A 889 -32.28 -17.98 -2.98
CA GLN A 889 -33.30 -16.96 -3.18
C GLN A 889 -34.53 -17.23 -2.29
N ASN A 890 -35.00 -18.48 -2.20
CA ASN A 890 -36.17 -18.88 -1.41
C ASN A 890 -35.96 -18.73 0.10
N VAL A 891 -34.70 -18.89 0.57
CA VAL A 891 -34.39 -18.59 1.99
C VAL A 891 -34.11 -17.12 2.26
N ASN A 892 -34.22 -16.26 1.24
CA ASN A 892 -34.18 -14.82 1.39
C ASN A 892 -35.61 -14.30 1.57
N GLY A 893 -36.06 -14.18 2.79
CA GLY A 893 -37.43 -13.78 3.10
C GLY A 893 -37.76 -14.09 4.56
N VAL A 894 -39.03 -14.28 4.85
CA VAL A 894 -39.51 -14.72 6.21
C VAL A 894 -40.13 -16.10 6.12
N ASP A 895 -40.06 -16.84 7.21
CA ASP A 895 -40.79 -18.11 7.38
C ASP A 895 -42.28 -17.87 7.72
N GLU A 896 -43.01 -18.93 7.98
CA GLU A 896 -44.42 -18.90 8.36
C GLU A 896 -44.72 -18.12 9.65
N ASN A 897 -43.70 -17.95 10.51
CA ASN A 897 -43.76 -17.20 11.75
C ASN A 897 -43.29 -15.74 11.58
N GLY A 898 -42.96 -15.31 10.38
CA GLY A 898 -42.41 -13.99 10.08
C GLY A 898 -40.96 -13.80 10.48
N VAL A 899 -40.21 -14.88 10.77
CA VAL A 899 -38.76 -14.83 11.09
C VAL A 899 -37.97 -14.83 9.81
N PRO A 900 -36.99 -13.93 9.64
CA PRO A 900 -36.13 -13.93 8.45
C PRO A 900 -35.40 -15.25 8.24
N LYS A 901 -35.54 -15.82 7.07
CA LYS A 901 -34.81 -17.02 6.64
C LYS A 901 -33.31 -16.72 6.51
N PRO A 902 -32.43 -17.75 6.43
CA PRO A 902 -30.98 -17.55 6.39
C PRO A 902 -30.47 -16.60 5.29
N GLY A 903 -31.11 -16.60 4.12
CA GLY A 903 -30.78 -15.68 3.01
C GLY A 903 -29.32 -15.70 2.61
N TYR A 904 -28.86 -14.58 2.06
CA TYR A 904 -27.47 -14.37 1.64
C TYR A 904 -26.63 -13.91 2.83
N ASN A 905 -26.08 -14.85 3.57
CA ASN A 905 -25.26 -14.54 4.73
C ASN A 905 -23.81 -14.18 4.31
N PRO A 906 -23.17 -13.25 5.05
CA PRO A 906 -21.73 -13.04 4.93
C PRO A 906 -20.96 -14.36 5.16
N SER A 907 -19.93 -14.57 4.36
CA SER A 907 -19.11 -15.79 4.38
C SER A 907 -17.93 -15.63 5.33
N VAL A 908 -17.75 -16.58 6.27
CA VAL A 908 -16.52 -16.68 7.08
C VAL A 908 -15.54 -17.59 6.35
N VAL A 909 -14.44 -17.03 5.92
CA VAL A 909 -13.53 -17.68 4.94
C VAL A 909 -12.08 -17.68 5.38
N SER A 910 -11.32 -18.59 4.78
CA SER A 910 -9.87 -18.69 4.88
C SER A 910 -9.28 -18.91 3.49
N PHE A 911 -8.02 -18.58 3.33
CA PHE A 911 -7.28 -18.93 2.10
C PHE A 911 -5.81 -19.23 2.38
N LEU A 912 -5.22 -20.03 1.53
CA LEU A 912 -3.79 -20.21 1.34
C LEU A 912 -3.43 -19.84 -0.10
N LYS A 913 -2.49 -18.92 -0.28
CA LYS A 913 -2.04 -18.46 -1.61
C LYS A 913 -0.53 -18.60 -1.76
N LEU A 914 -0.09 -19.08 -2.90
CA LEU A 914 1.28 -18.93 -3.38
C LEU A 914 1.36 -17.56 -4.08
N ARG A 915 1.71 -16.54 -3.28
CA ARG A 915 1.73 -15.13 -3.72
C ARG A 915 2.80 -14.87 -4.76
N GLU A 916 3.99 -15.37 -4.48
CA GLU A 916 5.15 -15.18 -5.33
C GLU A 916 5.92 -16.50 -5.43
N VAL A 917 6.42 -16.80 -6.61
CA VAL A 917 7.40 -17.84 -6.85
C VAL A 917 8.32 -17.39 -7.95
N ALA A 918 9.63 -17.63 -7.82
CA ALA A 918 10.59 -17.29 -8.86
C ALA A 918 11.78 -18.23 -8.87
N LEU A 919 12.37 -18.35 -10.06
CA LEU A 919 13.64 -19.03 -10.28
C LEU A 919 14.50 -18.14 -11.16
N TYR A 920 15.67 -17.78 -10.66
CA TYR A 920 16.66 -16.98 -11.36
C TYR A 920 17.94 -17.76 -11.58
N TYR A 921 18.60 -17.46 -12.69
CA TYR A 921 19.94 -17.93 -13.02
C TYR A 921 20.83 -16.73 -13.29
N ARG A 922 21.97 -16.69 -12.62
CA ARG A 922 23.03 -15.70 -12.86
C ARG A 922 24.12 -16.34 -13.73
N VAL A 923 24.35 -15.76 -14.90
CA VAL A 923 25.37 -16.26 -15.84
C VAL A 923 26.76 -16.10 -15.19
N PRO A 924 27.59 -17.16 -15.17
CA PRO A 924 28.93 -17.06 -14.59
C PRO A 924 29.81 -16.01 -15.31
N LYS A 925 30.57 -15.26 -14.53
CA LYS A 925 31.47 -14.22 -15.08
C LYS A 925 32.48 -14.76 -16.09
N SER A 926 32.94 -16.01 -15.94
CA SER A 926 33.82 -16.67 -16.90
C SER A 926 33.19 -16.81 -18.29
N VAL A 927 31.89 -17.13 -18.35
CA VAL A 927 31.14 -17.24 -19.62
C VAL A 927 30.95 -15.86 -20.24
N LEU A 928 30.60 -14.86 -19.45
CA LEU A 928 30.43 -13.47 -19.92
C LEU A 928 31.74 -12.91 -20.48
N LYS A 929 32.83 -13.12 -19.75
CA LYS A 929 34.15 -12.67 -20.19
C LYS A 929 34.59 -13.33 -21.50
N SER A 930 34.28 -14.61 -21.66
CA SER A 930 34.57 -15.34 -22.91
C SER A 930 33.73 -14.84 -24.08
N ALA A 931 32.45 -14.49 -23.83
CA ALA A 931 31.49 -14.10 -24.87
C ALA A 931 31.56 -12.61 -25.22
N PHE A 932 31.76 -11.73 -24.22
CA PHE A 932 31.61 -10.25 -24.35
C PHE A 932 32.84 -9.48 -23.85
N GLY A 933 33.93 -10.16 -23.51
CA GLY A 933 35.13 -9.52 -22.94
C GLY A 933 34.79 -8.96 -21.54
N ASN A 934 35.19 -7.70 -21.31
CA ASN A 934 34.90 -6.98 -20.06
C ASN A 934 33.71 -5.97 -20.18
N VAL A 935 32.96 -6.01 -21.31
CA VAL A 935 31.87 -5.06 -21.56
C VAL A 935 30.65 -5.41 -20.74
N VAL A 936 30.34 -6.71 -20.55
CA VAL A 936 29.20 -7.18 -19.77
C VAL A 936 29.70 -7.74 -18.45
N GLU A 937 29.36 -7.06 -17.34
CA GLU A 937 29.77 -7.44 -16.01
C GLU A 937 28.84 -8.50 -15.37
N GLY A 938 27.56 -8.49 -15.73
CA GLY A 938 26.56 -9.40 -15.18
C GLY A 938 25.38 -9.63 -16.10
N VAL A 939 24.87 -10.88 -16.14
CA VAL A 939 23.59 -11.21 -16.77
C VAL A 939 22.80 -12.09 -15.79
N ARG A 940 21.57 -11.69 -15.52
CA ARG A 940 20.59 -12.45 -14.71
C ARG A 940 19.35 -12.69 -15.55
N VAL A 941 18.94 -13.95 -15.67
CA VAL A 941 17.68 -14.35 -16.31
C VAL A 941 16.80 -15.06 -15.30
N GLY A 942 15.50 -14.97 -15.45
CA GLY A 942 14.60 -15.64 -14.54
C GLY A 942 13.18 -15.72 -15.03
N ILE A 943 12.41 -16.56 -14.33
CA ILE A 943 10.97 -16.67 -14.46
C ILE A 943 10.33 -16.46 -13.11
N SER A 944 9.18 -15.80 -13.09
CA SER A 944 8.40 -15.64 -11.86
C SER A 944 6.91 -15.75 -12.09
N GLY A 945 6.19 -15.99 -11.00
CA GLY A 945 4.73 -16.00 -10.99
C GLY A 945 4.15 -15.35 -9.76
N ASN A 946 3.06 -14.61 -9.94
CA ASN A 946 2.26 -14.03 -8.86
C ASN A 946 0.89 -14.70 -8.80
N ASN A 947 0.38 -14.96 -7.60
CA ASN A 947 -0.92 -15.60 -7.36
C ASN A 947 -1.09 -16.93 -8.15
N VAL A 948 -0.02 -17.73 -8.21
CA VAL A 948 0.05 -18.93 -9.07
C VAL A 948 -0.93 -19.99 -8.62
N LEU A 949 -1.02 -20.21 -7.31
CA LEU A 949 -1.91 -21.19 -6.69
C LEU A 949 -2.72 -20.53 -5.58
N ARG A 950 -3.98 -20.93 -5.48
CA ARG A 950 -4.93 -20.48 -4.46
C ARG A 950 -5.76 -21.66 -3.97
N TRP A 951 -5.87 -21.80 -2.65
CA TRP A 951 -6.81 -22.67 -1.96
C TRP A 951 -7.67 -21.79 -1.05
N THR A 952 -8.98 -21.88 -1.16
CA THR A 952 -9.93 -21.11 -0.35
C THR A 952 -11.23 -21.85 -0.22
N ASP A 953 -11.90 -21.67 0.90
CA ASP A 953 -13.27 -22.09 1.14
C ASP A 953 -14.31 -21.04 0.66
N TYR A 954 -13.88 -19.90 0.10
CA TYR A 954 -14.75 -18.89 -0.45
C TYR A 954 -15.34 -19.31 -1.79
N LYS A 955 -16.65 -19.52 -1.82
CA LYS A 955 -17.42 -19.91 -3.02
C LYS A 955 -18.33 -18.81 -3.56
N ALA A 956 -18.49 -17.72 -2.80
CA ALA A 956 -19.46 -16.67 -3.10
C ALA A 956 -18.97 -15.59 -4.09
N GLY A 957 -17.72 -15.67 -4.56
CA GLY A 957 -17.12 -14.71 -5.47
C GLY A 957 -15.81 -15.19 -6.08
N TYR A 958 -15.15 -14.33 -6.84
CA TYR A 958 -13.89 -14.66 -7.50
C TYR A 958 -12.75 -14.91 -6.50
N ASP A 959 -12.65 -14.06 -5.48
CA ASP A 959 -11.58 -14.13 -4.50
C ASP A 959 -11.97 -13.38 -3.23
N PRO A 960 -11.70 -13.92 -2.03
CA PRO A 960 -12.11 -13.30 -0.77
C PRO A 960 -11.35 -12.00 -0.42
N GLU A 961 -10.29 -11.67 -1.14
CA GLU A 961 -9.57 -10.40 -1.00
C GLU A 961 -10.02 -9.33 -2.01
N ASN A 962 -10.97 -9.65 -2.87
CA ASN A 962 -11.43 -8.75 -3.90
C ASN A 962 -12.36 -7.67 -3.30
N SER A 963 -12.12 -6.41 -3.61
CA SER A 963 -12.95 -5.29 -3.15
C SER A 963 -12.88 -4.12 -4.13
N ASN A 964 -13.97 -3.36 -4.25
CA ASN A 964 -14.05 -2.15 -5.08
C ASN A 964 -14.06 -0.86 -4.25
N PHE A 965 -13.96 -0.95 -2.92
CA PHE A 965 -14.18 0.21 -2.04
C PHE A 965 -12.94 1.08 -1.81
N GLY A 966 -11.88 0.84 -2.55
CA GLY A 966 -10.68 1.68 -2.52
C GLY A 966 -10.06 1.77 -1.14
N SER A 967 -9.72 3.00 -0.72
CA SER A 967 -9.06 3.30 0.56
C SER A 967 -10.01 3.48 1.74
N ALA A 968 -11.28 3.10 1.63
CA ALA A 968 -12.25 3.24 2.73
C ALA A 968 -11.79 2.47 3.98
N ALA A 969 -11.93 3.08 5.15
CA ALA A 969 -11.53 2.48 6.43
C ALA A 969 -12.31 1.18 6.71
N LEU A 970 -13.60 1.20 6.42
CA LEU A 970 -14.54 0.08 6.47
C LEU A 970 -15.07 -0.16 5.06
N GLY A 971 -14.86 -1.31 4.47
CA GLY A 971 -15.33 -1.56 3.10
C GLY A 971 -14.56 -2.67 2.39
N SER A 972 -13.32 -2.91 2.78
CA SER A 972 -12.47 -3.92 2.16
C SER A 972 -12.97 -5.37 2.29
N GLY A 973 -13.98 -5.61 3.12
CA GLY A 973 -14.65 -6.91 3.29
C GLY A 973 -15.93 -7.07 2.45
N VAL A 974 -16.14 -6.25 1.41
CA VAL A 974 -17.30 -6.36 0.52
C VAL A 974 -16.85 -6.74 -0.88
N ASP A 975 -17.37 -7.86 -1.37
CA ASP A 975 -17.21 -8.33 -2.75
C ASP A 975 -18.48 -8.01 -3.54
N ILE A 976 -18.39 -7.02 -4.45
CA ILE A 976 -19.50 -6.61 -5.27
C ILE A 976 -19.03 -6.20 -6.67
N GLY A 977 -19.28 -7.07 -7.64
CA GLY A 977 -19.06 -6.76 -9.06
C GLY A 977 -17.62 -6.37 -9.41
N SER A 978 -16.66 -6.78 -8.62
CA SER A 978 -15.25 -6.60 -8.93
C SER A 978 -14.81 -7.55 -10.05
N SER A 979 -13.80 -7.15 -10.83
CA SER A 979 -13.18 -8.05 -11.81
C SER A 979 -12.41 -9.19 -11.12
N PRO A 980 -12.29 -10.36 -11.75
CA PRO A 980 -11.48 -11.45 -11.22
C PRO A 980 -10.04 -11.01 -10.93
N LEU A 981 -9.43 -11.49 -9.83
CA LEU A 981 -8.00 -11.30 -9.62
C LEU A 981 -7.19 -12.00 -10.72
N VAL A 982 -5.98 -11.49 -10.97
CA VAL A 982 -5.12 -12.02 -12.02
C VAL A 982 -3.97 -12.85 -11.46
N ARG A 983 -3.63 -13.91 -12.18
CA ARG A 983 -2.38 -14.64 -12.12
C ARG A 983 -1.42 -14.03 -13.13
N ARG A 984 -0.17 -13.77 -12.72
CA ARG A 984 0.86 -13.24 -13.61
C ARG A 984 2.00 -14.25 -13.75
N MET A 985 2.51 -14.39 -14.96
CA MET A 985 3.71 -15.18 -15.27
C MET A 985 4.67 -14.26 -16.02
N MET A 986 5.92 -14.17 -15.56
CA MET A 986 6.89 -13.20 -16.05
C MET A 986 8.20 -13.88 -16.39
N PHE A 987 8.85 -13.40 -17.44
CA PHE A 987 10.26 -13.64 -17.76
C PHE A 987 11.04 -12.36 -17.47
N HIS A 988 12.22 -12.50 -16.91
CA HIS A 988 13.09 -11.40 -16.49
C HIS A 988 14.47 -11.51 -17.14
N LEU A 989 14.98 -10.39 -17.65
CA LEU A 989 16.34 -10.23 -18.11
C LEU A 989 16.94 -8.98 -17.48
N SER A 990 18.13 -9.10 -16.89
CA SER A 990 18.93 -7.97 -16.42
C SER A 990 20.35 -8.11 -16.93
N VAL A 991 20.89 -7.02 -17.47
CA VAL A 991 22.25 -6.95 -17.99
C VAL A 991 22.95 -5.75 -17.37
N ASP A 992 24.10 -5.98 -16.77
CA ASP A 992 24.96 -4.96 -16.17
C ASP A 992 26.23 -4.80 -17.02
N PHE A 993 26.55 -3.54 -17.36
CA PHE A 993 27.70 -3.17 -18.17
C PHE A 993 28.74 -2.40 -17.37
#